data_c9dd7f0c767667e122b53d1689bf9e8f
#
_entry.id   c9dd7f0c767667e122b53d1689bf9e8f
#
_cell.length_a   1.000
_cell.length_b   1.000
_cell.length_c   1.000
_cell.angle_alpha   90.00
_cell.angle_beta   90.00
_cell.angle_gamma   90.00
#
_symmetry.space_group_name_H-M   'P 1'
#
loop_
_entity.id
_entity.type
_entity.pdbx_description
1 polymer ?
#
loop_
_entity_poly.entity_id
_entity_poly.type
_entity_poly.pdbx_seq_one_letter_code
_entity_poly.pdbx_strand_id
1 'polypeptide(L)'
;MPGMIKKEDIEKVRATADLYDIVSATVTLKPSGTGTYVGLCPFHDEKTPSFSVRPALGVWHCFGCGLGGDVFGYVEHQENIDFRDAVELLADKYHIELHYDKADNVPAHTGSKRARLLEANEAAQEYFVSQLMTKEALAARKLLDGRNFSQADCQRFGCGYAPQGWDNLVRHLAGKGFTQQEMLDAGLARQGQRGVYDYFRGRVTWPIRDSTGRTLGFGARKLYEDDTINAKYINTPDTQLYRKTQVLYGIDLAKSAIVKKRQAVIVEGYTDVMAMHLAGIDTAVATCGTAFGAEHAKIIRRLIADDSLGAVQLVGPLKVEGQALSSRVVFTFDGDAAGQKAAIHAFGLDAAFSTQAFVAVAEDNLDPCDLRIKRGNEAVRALIANARPLYDFVIDSAIDRFDTTYATGQMGAVKAVAPLIAQIRDRSLLDLYSRKAVRRIGVDLDIMQREVTYQRRKLNMRDEDAYAPKRRFQNNAGPSAEPAYAERGANPYANPAARKALEHRDAAEQSYYRIDDAVFICEQQFMATLIQVPLAVDPTMFASLTLSSFMTPVFRTLFQAVAAAGGLPGEDVPQGLWMHNLTKAGGPMLESVINELAVMPLPLPPSEADANRNTGESQEQSAQLRKPTQEERRYASELIVRLLDTGIMRKIGAAQRRMAQLSDGAEKIELLGQITKLETLRKDLQSRVFGNNVA
;
A
#
# COMPACT_ATOMS: atom_id res chain seq x y z
N MET A 1 -12.25 -17.16 -28.95
CA MET A 1 -11.94 -16.62 -27.60
C MET A 1 -10.78 -17.40 -27.06
N PRO A 2 -9.80 -16.82 -26.39
CA PRO A 2 -8.73 -17.58 -25.74
C PRO A 2 -9.35 -18.56 -24.72
N GLY A 3 -8.80 -19.82 -24.67
CA GLY A 3 -9.31 -20.87 -23.78
C GLY A 3 -9.33 -20.46 -22.32
N MET A 4 -10.22 -21.00 -21.49
CA MET A 4 -10.21 -20.76 -20.05
C MET A 4 -9.05 -21.50 -19.40
N ILE A 5 -8.38 -20.88 -18.42
CA ILE A 5 -7.34 -21.52 -17.59
C ILE A 5 -8.02 -22.63 -16.78
N LYS A 6 -7.40 -23.80 -16.70
CA LYS A 6 -7.94 -24.92 -15.92
C LYS A 6 -8.02 -24.54 -14.44
N LYS A 7 -9.10 -24.93 -13.79
CA LYS A 7 -9.32 -24.64 -12.36
C LYS A 7 -8.21 -25.19 -11.46
N GLU A 8 -7.67 -26.35 -11.82
CA GLU A 8 -6.57 -27.01 -11.08
C GLU A 8 -5.31 -26.13 -11.05
N ASP A 9 -4.99 -25.49 -12.18
CA ASP A 9 -3.83 -24.59 -12.28
C ASP A 9 -4.05 -23.31 -11.49
N ILE A 10 -5.28 -22.74 -11.53
CA ILE A 10 -5.64 -21.58 -10.71
C ILE A 10 -5.47 -21.87 -9.22
N GLU A 11 -5.97 -23.02 -8.75
CA GLU A 11 -5.81 -23.42 -7.35
C GLU A 11 -4.35 -23.70 -6.99
N LYS A 12 -3.57 -24.24 -7.92
CA LYS A 12 -2.12 -24.44 -7.71
C LYS A 12 -1.39 -23.11 -7.58
N VAL A 13 -1.72 -22.12 -8.42
CA VAL A 13 -1.16 -20.77 -8.31
C VAL A 13 -1.57 -20.14 -6.98
N ARG A 14 -2.84 -20.22 -6.60
CA ARG A 14 -3.36 -19.71 -5.32
C ARG A 14 -2.62 -20.31 -4.11
N ALA A 15 -2.41 -21.62 -4.11
CA ALA A 15 -1.75 -22.32 -3.03
C ALA A 15 -0.24 -22.02 -2.92
N THR A 16 0.40 -21.70 -4.06
CA THR A 16 1.84 -21.43 -4.11
C THR A 16 2.17 -19.96 -3.86
N ALA A 17 1.27 -19.04 -4.23
CA ALA A 17 1.50 -17.61 -4.14
C ALA A 17 1.37 -17.13 -2.69
N ASP A 18 2.49 -16.71 -2.10
CA ASP A 18 2.50 -16.12 -0.75
C ASP A 18 2.01 -14.66 -0.78
N LEU A 19 0.85 -14.44 -0.16
CA LEU A 19 0.25 -13.11 -0.09
C LEU A 19 1.11 -12.10 0.67
N TYR A 20 1.83 -12.53 1.72
CA TYR A 20 2.74 -11.66 2.46
C TYR A 20 3.88 -11.16 1.58
N ASP A 21 4.52 -12.07 0.84
CA ASP A 21 5.63 -11.72 -0.05
C ASP A 21 5.20 -10.79 -1.19
N ILE A 22 3.99 -11.00 -1.71
CA ILE A 22 3.44 -10.17 -2.80
C ILE A 22 3.13 -8.77 -2.29
N VAL A 23 2.46 -8.66 -1.15
CA VAL A 23 2.08 -7.37 -0.57
C VAL A 23 3.30 -6.61 -0.04
N SER A 24 4.22 -7.30 0.64
CA SER A 24 5.44 -6.68 1.19
C SER A 24 6.39 -6.12 0.11
N ALA A 25 6.19 -6.50 -1.14
CA ALA A 25 6.89 -5.89 -2.27
C ALA A 25 6.55 -4.40 -2.46
N THR A 26 5.38 -3.96 -2.02
CA THR A 26 4.88 -2.58 -2.23
C THR A 26 4.45 -1.87 -0.95
N VAL A 27 4.17 -2.61 0.12
CA VAL A 27 3.68 -2.09 1.41
C VAL A 27 4.52 -2.63 2.55
N THR A 28 4.98 -1.77 3.45
CA THR A 28 5.62 -2.23 4.69
C THR A 28 4.56 -2.73 5.64
N LEU A 29 4.61 -4.02 5.94
CA LEU A 29 3.70 -4.70 6.83
C LEU A 29 4.29 -4.79 8.24
N LYS A 30 3.48 -4.48 9.27
CA LYS A 30 3.82 -4.62 10.70
C LYS A 30 2.94 -5.70 11.32
N PRO A 31 3.46 -6.58 12.18
CA PRO A 31 2.63 -7.53 12.92
C PRO A 31 1.56 -6.81 13.75
N SER A 32 0.32 -7.32 13.73
CA SER A 32 -0.81 -6.78 14.49
C SER A 32 -1.71 -7.92 14.97
N GLY A 33 -1.42 -8.44 16.16
CA GLY A 33 -2.18 -9.58 16.70
C GLY A 33 -1.81 -10.92 16.07
N THR A 34 -2.73 -11.86 16.16
CA THR A 34 -2.52 -13.29 15.85
C THR A 34 -2.43 -13.56 14.34
N GLY A 35 -1.21 -13.54 13.77
CA GLY A 35 -0.96 -13.87 12.36
C GLY A 35 -1.53 -12.86 11.36
N THR A 36 -1.90 -11.66 11.82
CA THR A 36 -2.35 -10.54 11.00
C THR A 36 -1.24 -9.50 10.90
N TYR A 37 -1.10 -8.91 9.72
CA TYR A 37 -0.17 -7.83 9.45
C TYR A 37 -0.94 -6.59 8.99
N VAL A 38 -0.48 -5.40 9.37
CA VAL A 38 -1.10 -4.13 8.98
C VAL A 38 -0.10 -3.21 8.31
N GLY A 39 -0.59 -2.40 7.38
CA GLY A 39 0.18 -1.39 6.66
C GLY A 39 -0.70 -0.27 6.12
N LEU A 40 -0.09 0.70 5.43
CA LEU A 40 -0.84 1.72 4.70
C LEU A 40 -1.39 1.12 3.41
N CYS A 41 -2.66 1.40 3.13
CA CYS A 41 -3.34 0.86 1.96
C CYS A 41 -2.68 1.31 0.64
N PRO A 42 -2.43 0.39 -0.31
CA PRO A 42 -1.92 0.75 -1.62
C PRO A 42 -2.98 1.35 -2.56
N PHE A 43 -4.28 1.25 -2.22
CA PHE A 43 -5.38 1.56 -3.12
C PHE A 43 -6.07 2.90 -2.81
N HIS A 44 -5.89 3.45 -1.60
CA HIS A 44 -6.37 4.79 -1.25
C HIS A 44 -5.34 5.56 -0.43
N ASP A 45 -5.51 6.87 -0.31
CA ASP A 45 -4.61 7.72 0.45
C ASP A 45 -5.03 7.78 1.92
N GLU A 46 -4.13 7.35 2.82
CA GLU A 46 -4.36 7.34 4.26
C GLU A 46 -3.08 7.60 5.04
N LYS A 47 -3.21 8.07 6.28
CA LYS A 47 -2.09 8.32 7.18
C LYS A 47 -2.01 7.33 8.35
N THR A 48 -3.10 6.63 8.62
CA THR A 48 -3.20 5.63 9.68
C THR A 48 -3.37 4.26 9.03
N PRO A 49 -2.56 3.25 9.39
CA PRO A 49 -2.67 1.93 8.80
C PRO A 49 -4.08 1.34 8.98
N SER A 50 -4.75 1.05 7.87
CA SER A 50 -6.06 0.39 7.85
C SER A 50 -6.10 -0.85 6.95
N PHE A 51 -5.00 -1.13 6.26
CA PHE A 51 -4.83 -2.27 5.38
C PHE A 51 -4.32 -3.47 6.15
N SER A 52 -5.12 -4.51 6.26
CA SER A 52 -4.83 -5.72 7.01
C SER A 52 -4.63 -6.91 6.09
N VAL A 53 -3.61 -7.72 6.36
CA VAL A 53 -3.26 -8.93 5.60
C VAL A 53 -3.16 -10.10 6.55
N ARG A 54 -3.78 -11.22 6.21
CA ARG A 54 -3.69 -12.49 6.94
C ARG A 54 -3.20 -13.59 6.01
N PRO A 55 -1.88 -13.80 5.91
CA PRO A 55 -1.30 -14.74 4.95
C PRO A 55 -1.79 -16.17 5.13
N ALA A 56 -1.97 -16.62 6.38
CA ALA A 56 -2.47 -17.96 6.68
C ALA A 56 -3.86 -18.24 6.10
N LEU A 57 -4.71 -17.23 5.93
CA LEU A 57 -6.01 -17.34 5.29
C LEU A 57 -5.98 -16.96 3.80
N GLY A 58 -4.85 -16.42 3.31
CA GLY A 58 -4.70 -15.95 1.93
C GLY A 58 -5.57 -14.72 1.61
N VAL A 59 -5.94 -13.90 2.61
CA VAL A 59 -6.85 -12.77 2.43
C VAL A 59 -6.27 -11.47 2.95
N TRP A 60 -6.73 -10.38 2.34
CA TRP A 60 -6.48 -9.02 2.79
C TRP A 60 -7.77 -8.21 2.80
N HIS A 61 -7.82 -7.18 3.63
CA HIS A 61 -8.92 -6.22 3.69
C HIS A 61 -8.43 -4.86 4.17
N CYS A 62 -8.97 -3.80 3.59
CA CYS A 62 -8.71 -2.43 4.01
C CYS A 62 -9.94 -1.84 4.69
N PHE A 63 -9.86 -1.54 5.99
CA PHE A 63 -10.94 -0.93 6.77
C PHE A 63 -11.19 0.55 6.40
N GLY A 64 -10.28 1.19 5.64
CA GLY A 64 -10.42 2.57 5.18
C GLY A 64 -11.26 2.70 3.92
N CYS A 65 -10.97 1.92 2.87
CA CYS A 65 -11.70 1.97 1.60
C CYS A 65 -12.66 0.81 1.36
N GLY A 66 -12.69 -0.21 2.24
CA GLY A 66 -13.57 -1.37 2.13
C GLY A 66 -13.17 -2.39 1.06
N LEU A 67 -12.03 -2.22 0.36
CA LEU A 67 -11.53 -3.21 -0.58
C LEU A 67 -10.94 -4.39 0.17
N GLY A 68 -11.13 -5.59 -0.38
CA GLY A 68 -10.57 -6.83 0.15
C GLY A 68 -10.58 -7.92 -0.90
N GLY A 69 -9.87 -9.03 -0.64
CA GLY A 69 -9.79 -10.14 -1.58
C GLY A 69 -8.71 -11.14 -1.21
N ASP A 70 -8.42 -12.01 -2.17
CA ASP A 70 -7.31 -12.96 -2.13
C ASP A 70 -6.07 -12.40 -2.86
N VAL A 71 -5.10 -13.25 -3.11
CA VAL A 71 -3.87 -12.90 -3.82
C VAL A 71 -4.13 -12.39 -5.24
N PHE A 72 -5.11 -12.96 -5.95
CA PHE A 72 -5.45 -12.51 -7.30
C PHE A 72 -6.10 -11.13 -7.24
N GLY A 73 -7.09 -10.93 -6.38
CA GLY A 73 -7.73 -9.63 -6.19
C GLY A 73 -6.73 -8.52 -5.78
N TYR A 74 -5.69 -8.85 -4.99
CA TYR A 74 -4.62 -7.89 -4.71
C TYR A 74 -3.87 -7.48 -5.98
N VAL A 75 -3.47 -8.47 -6.79
CA VAL A 75 -2.71 -8.22 -8.03
C VAL A 75 -3.57 -7.51 -9.08
N GLU A 76 -4.86 -7.85 -9.20
CA GLU A 76 -5.81 -7.15 -10.09
C GLU A 76 -5.86 -5.66 -9.77
N HIS A 77 -6.02 -5.31 -8.50
CA HIS A 77 -6.06 -3.91 -8.05
C HIS A 77 -4.70 -3.21 -8.14
N GLN A 78 -3.61 -3.90 -7.76
CA GLN A 78 -2.25 -3.33 -7.74
C GLN A 78 -1.74 -3.03 -9.15
N GLU A 79 -1.98 -3.94 -10.09
CA GLU A 79 -1.50 -3.87 -11.47
C GLU A 79 -2.55 -3.31 -12.44
N ASN A 80 -3.79 -3.10 -11.98
CA ASN A 80 -4.95 -2.69 -12.78
C ASN A 80 -5.15 -3.60 -14.02
N ILE A 81 -5.20 -4.91 -13.77
CA ILE A 81 -5.37 -5.98 -14.74
C ILE A 81 -6.60 -6.81 -14.39
N ASP A 82 -7.06 -7.68 -15.29
CA ASP A 82 -8.16 -8.59 -15.01
C ASP A 82 -7.69 -9.86 -14.27
N PHE A 83 -8.64 -10.67 -13.82
CA PHE A 83 -8.38 -11.92 -13.08
C PHE A 83 -7.48 -12.88 -13.84
N ARG A 84 -7.70 -13.03 -15.16
CA ARG A 84 -6.90 -13.92 -15.99
C ARG A 84 -5.43 -13.49 -16.03
N ASP A 85 -5.22 -12.20 -16.28
CA ASP A 85 -3.89 -11.60 -16.33
C ASP A 85 -3.18 -11.71 -14.97
N ALA A 86 -3.93 -11.59 -13.85
CA ALA A 86 -3.39 -11.79 -12.50
C ALA A 86 -2.95 -13.24 -12.26
N VAL A 87 -3.75 -14.23 -12.71
CA VAL A 87 -3.38 -15.66 -12.62
C VAL A 87 -2.14 -15.94 -13.46
N GLU A 88 -2.09 -15.48 -14.73
CA GLU A 88 -0.95 -15.67 -15.62
C GLU A 88 0.33 -15.02 -15.06
N LEU A 89 0.23 -13.81 -14.50
CA LEU A 89 1.34 -13.10 -13.89
C LEU A 89 1.91 -13.83 -12.67
N LEU A 90 1.05 -14.36 -11.82
CA LEU A 90 1.48 -15.11 -10.64
C LEU A 90 2.03 -16.48 -11.03
N ALA A 91 1.43 -17.16 -12.02
CA ALA A 91 1.93 -18.42 -12.54
C ALA A 91 3.36 -18.28 -13.09
N ASP A 92 3.63 -17.21 -13.84
CA ASP A 92 4.97 -16.88 -14.35
C ASP A 92 5.96 -16.63 -13.19
N LYS A 93 5.57 -15.80 -12.22
CA LYS A 93 6.41 -15.50 -11.05
C LYS A 93 6.82 -16.74 -10.25
N TYR A 94 5.92 -17.72 -10.13
CA TYR A 94 6.14 -18.95 -9.37
C TYR A 94 6.50 -20.16 -10.25
N HIS A 95 6.76 -19.94 -11.56
CA HIS A 95 7.14 -20.95 -12.54
C HIS A 95 6.13 -22.11 -12.62
N ILE A 96 4.84 -21.78 -12.60
CA ILE A 96 3.73 -22.74 -12.72
C ILE A 96 3.25 -22.76 -14.17
N GLU A 97 3.29 -23.94 -14.79
CA GLU A 97 2.75 -24.15 -16.14
C GLU A 97 1.21 -24.13 -16.10
N LEU A 98 0.61 -23.27 -16.93
CA LEU A 98 -0.84 -23.15 -17.05
C LEU A 98 -1.36 -23.96 -18.23
N HIS A 99 -2.44 -24.69 -18.01
CA HIS A 99 -3.14 -25.44 -19.06
C HIS A 99 -4.49 -24.75 -19.35
N TYR A 100 -4.79 -24.70 -20.67
CA TYR A 100 -6.02 -24.08 -21.17
C TYR A 100 -6.97 -25.12 -21.73
N ASP A 101 -8.28 -24.95 -21.51
CA ASP A 101 -9.30 -25.75 -22.15
C ASP A 101 -9.28 -25.51 -23.66
N LYS A 102 -9.33 -26.59 -24.46
CA LYS A 102 -9.14 -26.57 -25.90
C LYS A 102 -10.13 -25.63 -26.59
N ALA A 103 -9.61 -24.51 -27.08
CA ALA A 103 -10.19 -23.79 -28.22
C ALA A 103 -9.24 -24.07 -29.40
N ASP A 104 -9.77 -24.58 -30.51
CA ASP A 104 -9.02 -24.95 -31.70
C ASP A 104 -8.10 -23.83 -32.21
N ASN A 105 -6.86 -24.18 -32.47
CA ASN A 105 -5.86 -23.42 -33.27
C ASN A 105 -5.50 -22.01 -32.76
N VAL A 106 -4.99 -21.87 -31.53
CA VAL A 106 -4.22 -20.70 -31.14
C VAL A 106 -2.76 -21.10 -30.91
N PRO A 107 -1.76 -20.38 -31.46
CA PRO A 107 -0.34 -20.67 -31.21
C PRO A 107 -0.01 -20.64 -29.72
N ALA A 108 0.94 -21.46 -29.29
CA ALA A 108 1.35 -21.70 -27.90
C ALA A 108 1.94 -20.47 -27.13
N HIS A 109 1.74 -19.23 -27.58
CA HIS A 109 2.27 -18.00 -27.01
C HIS A 109 1.15 -16.97 -26.74
N THR A 110 0.12 -17.33 -25.99
CA THR A 110 -0.90 -16.38 -25.54
C THR A 110 -0.75 -16.08 -24.05
N GLY A 111 0.41 -15.56 -23.65
CA GLY A 111 0.53 -14.75 -22.44
C GLY A 111 -0.33 -13.49 -22.58
N SER A 112 -0.75 -12.89 -21.46
CA SER A 112 -1.47 -11.62 -21.52
C SER A 112 -0.66 -10.59 -22.29
N LYS A 113 -1.33 -9.62 -22.92
CA LYS A 113 -0.65 -8.52 -23.64
C LYS A 113 0.43 -7.87 -22.77
N ARG A 114 0.15 -7.72 -21.45
CA ARG A 114 1.09 -7.16 -20.48
C ARG A 114 2.33 -8.05 -20.29
N ALA A 115 2.16 -9.36 -20.14
CA ALA A 115 3.26 -10.31 -20.03
C ALA A 115 4.18 -10.27 -21.26
N ARG A 116 3.59 -10.25 -22.45
CA ARG A 116 4.34 -10.12 -23.72
C ARG A 116 5.15 -8.82 -23.80
N LEU A 117 4.61 -7.70 -23.32
CA LEU A 117 5.34 -6.43 -23.30
C LEU A 117 6.50 -6.46 -22.28
N LEU A 118 6.33 -7.12 -21.12
CA LEU A 118 7.40 -7.32 -20.14
C LEU A 118 8.51 -8.21 -20.70
N GLU A 119 8.16 -9.32 -21.35
CA GLU A 119 9.12 -10.20 -22.05
C GLU A 119 9.89 -9.43 -23.14
N ALA A 120 9.23 -8.56 -23.91
CA ALA A 120 9.90 -7.73 -24.90
C ALA A 120 10.90 -6.75 -24.28
N ASN A 121 10.55 -6.13 -23.15
CA ASN A 121 11.45 -5.25 -22.40
C ASN A 121 12.64 -6.03 -21.81
N GLU A 122 12.43 -7.24 -21.27
CA GLU A 122 13.51 -8.07 -20.75
C GLU A 122 14.46 -8.51 -21.87
N ALA A 123 13.92 -8.95 -23.02
CA ALA A 123 14.72 -9.30 -24.19
C ALA A 123 15.51 -8.09 -24.73
N ALA A 124 14.94 -6.88 -24.67
CA ALA A 124 15.63 -5.64 -25.04
C ALA A 124 16.74 -5.32 -24.02
N GLN A 125 16.51 -5.55 -22.73
CA GLN A 125 17.52 -5.37 -21.66
C GLN A 125 18.71 -6.30 -21.87
N GLU A 126 18.48 -7.58 -22.09
CA GLU A 126 19.53 -8.57 -22.40
C GLU A 126 20.34 -8.12 -23.64
N TYR A 127 19.63 -7.68 -24.67
CA TYR A 127 20.27 -7.17 -25.88
C TYR A 127 21.17 -5.98 -25.60
N PHE A 128 20.67 -4.93 -24.95
CA PHE A 128 21.46 -3.73 -24.63
C PHE A 128 22.67 -4.03 -23.76
N VAL A 129 22.55 -4.91 -22.76
CA VAL A 129 23.68 -5.36 -21.93
C VAL A 129 24.72 -6.08 -22.80
N SER A 130 24.31 -6.96 -23.71
CA SER A 130 25.24 -7.64 -24.62
C SER A 130 25.95 -6.68 -25.54
N GLN A 131 25.26 -5.63 -26.02
CA GLN A 131 25.85 -4.64 -26.91
C GLN A 131 26.88 -3.74 -26.23
N LEU A 132 26.85 -3.56 -24.91
CA LEU A 132 27.80 -2.73 -24.15
C LEU A 132 29.24 -3.25 -24.30
N MET A 133 29.44 -4.55 -24.55
CA MET A 133 30.76 -5.17 -24.69
C MET A 133 31.28 -5.15 -26.14
N THR A 134 30.50 -4.66 -27.10
CA THR A 134 30.90 -4.59 -28.50
C THR A 134 31.91 -3.46 -28.74
N LYS A 135 32.60 -3.51 -29.90
CA LYS A 135 33.53 -2.45 -30.30
C LYS A 135 32.84 -1.09 -30.49
N GLU A 136 31.62 -1.08 -30.99
CA GLU A 136 30.80 0.11 -31.20
C GLU A 136 30.52 0.85 -29.90
N ALA A 137 30.33 0.15 -28.77
CA ALA A 137 30.04 0.72 -27.46
C ALA A 137 31.25 1.36 -26.75
N LEU A 138 32.39 1.60 -27.43
CA LEU A 138 33.58 2.19 -26.78
C LEU A 138 33.29 3.54 -26.14
N ALA A 139 32.47 4.39 -26.78
CA ALA A 139 32.10 5.70 -26.23
C ALA A 139 31.22 5.54 -24.96
N ALA A 140 30.34 4.54 -24.96
CA ALA A 140 29.52 4.22 -23.78
C ALA A 140 30.38 3.77 -22.60
N ARG A 141 31.33 2.85 -22.81
CA ARG A 141 32.25 2.39 -21.77
C ARG A 141 33.14 3.52 -21.25
N LYS A 142 33.69 4.37 -22.13
CA LYS A 142 34.48 5.56 -21.71
C LYS A 142 33.67 6.53 -20.84
N LEU A 143 32.39 6.72 -21.14
CA LEU A 143 31.51 7.57 -20.35
C LEU A 143 31.27 6.98 -18.95
N LEU A 144 31.03 5.65 -18.86
CA LEU A 144 30.81 4.97 -17.57
C LEU A 144 32.11 4.90 -16.74
N ASP A 145 33.23 4.56 -17.39
CA ASP A 145 34.54 4.53 -16.75
C ASP A 145 34.99 5.93 -16.25
N GLY A 146 34.76 6.98 -17.05
CA GLY A 146 35.01 8.37 -16.63
C GLY A 146 34.17 8.84 -15.45
N ARG A 147 33.11 8.07 -15.09
CA ARG A 147 32.33 8.25 -13.86
C ARG A 147 32.69 7.27 -12.75
N ASN A 148 33.80 6.57 -12.89
CA ASN A 148 34.33 5.56 -11.96
C ASN A 148 33.32 4.42 -11.71
N PHE A 149 32.59 3.98 -12.75
CA PHE A 149 31.74 2.78 -12.70
C PHE A 149 32.50 1.61 -13.33
N SER A 150 32.78 0.58 -12.53
CA SER A 150 33.40 -0.66 -12.99
C SER A 150 32.45 -1.48 -13.84
N GLN A 151 32.96 -2.50 -14.53
CA GLN A 151 32.13 -3.46 -15.26
C GLN A 151 31.15 -4.17 -14.33
N ALA A 152 31.56 -4.53 -13.11
CA ALA A 152 30.69 -5.16 -12.12
C ALA A 152 29.55 -4.22 -11.68
N ASP A 153 29.85 -2.92 -11.52
CA ASP A 153 28.83 -1.92 -11.22
C ASP A 153 27.82 -1.81 -12.37
N CYS A 154 28.32 -1.75 -13.61
CA CYS A 154 27.46 -1.71 -14.79
C CYS A 154 26.55 -2.93 -14.90
N GLN A 155 27.05 -4.13 -14.58
CA GLN A 155 26.25 -5.35 -14.52
C GLN A 155 25.19 -5.28 -13.42
N ARG A 156 25.57 -4.86 -12.21
CA ARG A 156 24.63 -4.71 -11.08
C ARG A 156 23.45 -3.81 -11.40
N PHE A 157 23.71 -2.68 -12.07
CA PHE A 157 22.66 -1.72 -12.44
C PHE A 157 22.04 -1.98 -13.81
N GLY A 158 22.47 -3.02 -14.52
CA GLY A 158 21.95 -3.38 -15.84
C GLY A 158 22.27 -2.37 -16.94
N CYS A 159 23.39 -1.65 -16.84
CA CYS A 159 23.78 -0.70 -17.86
C CYS A 159 23.96 -1.39 -19.22
N GLY A 160 23.47 -0.76 -20.28
CA GLY A 160 23.52 -1.29 -21.64
C GLY A 160 23.91 -0.22 -22.66
N TYR A 161 23.98 -0.64 -23.90
CA TYR A 161 24.22 0.23 -25.04
C TYR A 161 23.22 -0.05 -26.15
N ALA A 162 22.53 0.97 -26.60
CA ALA A 162 21.68 0.93 -27.79
C ALA A 162 22.52 1.31 -29.02
N PRO A 163 22.74 0.43 -30.01
CA PRO A 163 23.55 0.71 -31.20
C PRO A 163 23.02 1.87 -32.02
N GLN A 164 23.87 2.49 -32.87
CA GLN A 164 23.50 3.65 -33.70
C GLN A 164 22.54 3.31 -34.83
N GLY A 165 22.46 2.03 -35.25
CA GLY A 165 21.61 1.61 -36.34
C GLY A 165 20.11 1.92 -36.12
N TRP A 166 19.36 1.90 -37.23
CA TRP A 166 17.93 2.29 -37.21
C TRP A 166 16.99 1.19 -36.71
N ASP A 167 17.36 -0.09 -36.86
CA ASP A 167 16.46 -1.25 -36.67
C ASP A 167 17.15 -2.45 -36.03
N ASN A 168 18.25 -2.22 -35.32
CA ASN A 168 19.04 -3.29 -34.69
C ASN A 168 18.25 -4.04 -33.62
N LEU A 169 17.60 -3.32 -32.72
CA LEU A 169 16.74 -3.89 -31.69
C LEU A 169 15.48 -4.50 -32.30
N VAL A 170 14.83 -3.79 -33.25
CA VAL A 170 13.63 -4.29 -33.94
C VAL A 170 13.91 -5.63 -34.62
N ARG A 171 15.04 -5.78 -35.33
CA ARG A 171 15.44 -7.06 -35.95
C ARG A 171 15.74 -8.15 -34.93
N HIS A 172 16.40 -7.79 -33.81
CA HIS A 172 16.69 -8.74 -32.76
C HIS A 172 15.40 -9.27 -32.12
N LEU A 173 14.47 -8.40 -31.76
CA LEU A 173 13.19 -8.77 -31.16
C LEU A 173 12.30 -9.54 -32.13
N ALA A 174 12.26 -9.16 -33.42
CA ALA A 174 11.55 -9.92 -34.45
C ALA A 174 12.10 -11.34 -34.57
N GLY A 175 13.42 -11.52 -34.47
CA GLY A 175 14.07 -12.84 -34.45
C GLY A 175 13.70 -13.69 -33.22
N LYS A 176 13.30 -13.04 -32.11
CA LYS A 176 12.75 -13.70 -30.89
C LYS A 176 11.22 -13.89 -30.94
N GLY A 177 10.56 -13.51 -32.06
CA GLY A 177 9.12 -13.74 -32.28
C GLY A 177 8.23 -12.62 -31.70
N PHE A 178 8.76 -11.44 -31.41
CA PHE A 178 7.95 -10.27 -31.06
C PHE A 178 7.43 -9.56 -32.31
N THR A 179 6.17 -9.15 -32.25
CA THR A 179 5.53 -8.38 -33.33
C THR A 179 5.93 -6.91 -33.31
N GLN A 180 5.82 -6.21 -34.41
CA GLN A 180 6.04 -4.76 -34.47
C GLN A 180 5.11 -4.00 -33.55
N GLN A 181 3.87 -4.45 -33.36
CA GLN A 181 2.90 -3.81 -32.47
C GLN A 181 3.33 -3.95 -30.99
N GLU A 182 3.82 -5.12 -30.58
CA GLU A 182 4.35 -5.31 -29.22
C GLU A 182 5.55 -4.39 -28.95
N MET A 183 6.45 -4.23 -29.90
CA MET A 183 7.60 -3.32 -29.79
C MET A 183 7.17 -1.85 -29.70
N LEU A 184 6.14 -1.44 -30.44
CA LEU A 184 5.55 -0.09 -30.37
C LEU A 184 4.85 0.14 -29.04
N ASP A 185 4.04 -0.81 -28.58
CA ASP A 185 3.29 -0.75 -27.33
C ASP A 185 4.20 -0.77 -26.10
N ALA A 186 5.35 -1.46 -26.17
CA ALA A 186 6.38 -1.44 -25.14
C ALA A 186 7.23 -0.15 -25.16
N GLY A 187 7.09 0.70 -26.18
CA GLY A 187 7.88 1.94 -26.34
C GLY A 187 9.34 1.72 -26.74
N LEU A 188 9.68 0.52 -27.21
CA LEU A 188 11.01 0.13 -27.70
C LEU A 188 11.28 0.64 -29.11
N ALA A 189 10.23 0.83 -29.89
CA ALA A 189 10.27 1.25 -31.28
C ALA A 189 9.31 2.40 -31.57
N ARG A 190 9.47 3.01 -32.75
CA ARG A 190 8.62 4.08 -33.29
C ARG A 190 8.21 3.79 -34.69
N GLN A 191 7.00 4.22 -35.06
CA GLN A 191 6.53 4.18 -36.46
C GLN A 191 7.09 5.36 -37.23
N GLY A 192 7.84 5.11 -38.26
CA GLY A 192 8.32 6.10 -39.22
C GLY A 192 7.68 5.95 -40.60
N GLN A 193 8.03 6.84 -41.54
CA GLN A 193 7.52 6.79 -42.93
C GLN A 193 8.00 5.55 -43.69
N ARG A 194 9.17 4.99 -43.34
CA ARG A 194 9.79 3.83 -44.01
C ARG A 194 9.63 2.51 -43.24
N GLY A 195 8.84 2.51 -42.15
CA GLY A 195 8.65 1.35 -41.29
C GLY A 195 8.96 1.64 -39.82
N VAL A 196 8.97 0.58 -39.00
CA VAL A 196 9.26 0.63 -37.57
C VAL A 196 10.77 0.73 -37.38
N TYR A 197 11.21 1.58 -36.44
CA TYR A 197 12.62 1.80 -36.11
C TYR A 197 12.86 1.90 -34.62
N ASP A 198 14.11 1.66 -34.18
CA ASP A 198 14.54 1.66 -32.78
C ASP A 198 14.34 3.05 -32.15
N TYR A 199 13.68 3.09 -30.99
CA TYR A 199 13.50 4.35 -30.25
C TYR A 199 14.83 4.84 -29.62
N PHE A 200 15.60 3.94 -29.04
CA PHE A 200 16.91 4.23 -28.48
C PHE A 200 18.02 3.89 -29.49
N ARG A 201 18.86 4.87 -29.82
CA ARG A 201 19.97 4.69 -30.77
C ARG A 201 21.19 5.49 -30.35
N GLY A 202 22.37 4.89 -30.40
CA GLY A 202 23.64 5.53 -30.05
C GLY A 202 23.68 6.05 -28.61
N ARG A 203 23.09 5.33 -27.66
CA ARG A 203 22.93 5.81 -26.27
C ARG A 203 23.35 4.76 -25.25
N VAL A 204 23.85 5.19 -24.10
CA VAL A 204 23.92 4.35 -22.90
C VAL A 204 22.50 4.19 -22.35
N THR A 205 22.13 2.97 -21.96
CA THR A 205 20.80 2.65 -21.43
C THR A 205 20.87 2.18 -19.98
N TRP A 206 19.82 2.49 -19.22
CA TRP A 206 19.55 1.99 -17.87
C TRP A 206 18.14 1.41 -17.83
N PRO A 207 17.95 0.17 -17.35
CA PRO A 207 16.59 -0.39 -17.20
C PRO A 207 15.88 0.30 -16.04
N ILE A 208 14.64 0.69 -16.26
CA ILE A 208 13.74 1.16 -15.22
C ILE A 208 12.88 -0.02 -14.83
N ARG A 209 12.99 -0.46 -13.56
CA ARG A 209 12.35 -1.66 -13.05
C ARG A 209 11.27 -1.35 -12.03
N ASP A 210 10.29 -2.24 -11.91
CA ASP A 210 9.34 -2.22 -10.82
C ASP A 210 10.00 -2.72 -9.50
N SER A 211 9.27 -2.65 -8.39
CA SER A 211 9.76 -3.13 -7.09
C SER A 211 10.04 -4.64 -7.02
N THR A 212 9.63 -5.42 -8.04
CA THR A 212 9.91 -6.86 -8.17
C THR A 212 11.10 -7.16 -9.06
N GLY A 213 11.68 -6.16 -9.72
CA GLY A 213 12.85 -6.28 -10.58
C GLY A 213 12.53 -6.45 -12.07
N ARG A 214 11.25 -6.43 -12.50
CA ARG A 214 10.86 -6.56 -13.91
C ARG A 214 11.10 -5.24 -14.66
N THR A 215 11.60 -5.31 -15.87
CA THR A 215 11.92 -4.15 -16.68
C THR A 215 10.67 -3.54 -17.29
N LEU A 216 10.30 -2.33 -16.85
CA LEU A 216 9.16 -1.56 -17.35
C LEU A 216 9.49 -0.69 -18.56
N GLY A 217 10.75 -0.29 -18.68
CA GLY A 217 11.25 0.59 -19.74
C GLY A 217 12.70 0.97 -19.50
N PHE A 218 13.15 2.01 -20.17
CA PHE A 218 14.57 2.42 -20.15
C PHE A 218 14.71 3.93 -20.07
N GLY A 219 15.78 4.35 -19.38
CA GLY A 219 16.36 5.66 -19.56
C GLY A 219 17.61 5.57 -20.43
N ALA A 220 17.89 6.58 -21.25
CA ALA A 220 19.00 6.55 -22.14
C ALA A 220 19.70 7.92 -22.27
N ARG A 221 21.05 7.93 -22.24
CA ARG A 221 21.87 9.12 -22.34
C ARG A 221 22.57 9.22 -23.70
N LYS A 222 22.49 10.40 -24.29
CA LYS A 222 23.15 10.77 -25.55
C LYS A 222 24.68 10.61 -25.44
N LEU A 223 25.28 10.05 -26.50
CA LEU A 223 26.73 9.86 -26.62
C LEU A 223 27.33 10.67 -27.77
N TYR A 224 26.58 10.86 -28.85
CA TYR A 224 27.07 11.41 -30.11
C TYR A 224 26.36 12.72 -30.43
N GLU A 225 27.09 13.67 -31.01
CA GLU A 225 26.56 14.99 -31.37
C GLU A 225 25.55 14.94 -32.53
N ASP A 226 25.68 13.98 -33.43
CA ASP A 226 24.81 13.73 -34.58
C ASP A 226 23.48 13.02 -34.25
N ASP A 227 23.24 12.73 -32.94
CA ASP A 227 21.93 12.22 -32.49
C ASP A 227 20.85 13.26 -32.79
N THR A 228 19.86 12.85 -33.58
CA THR A 228 18.72 13.69 -34.02
C THR A 228 17.86 14.19 -32.85
N ILE A 229 17.93 13.56 -31.68
CA ILE A 229 17.22 13.97 -30.48
C ILE A 229 18.19 14.76 -29.61
N ASN A 230 18.01 16.09 -29.52
CA ASN A 230 18.89 17.00 -28.79
C ASN A 230 18.90 16.77 -27.27
N ALA A 231 17.89 16.10 -26.70
CA ALA A 231 17.82 15.86 -25.26
C ALA A 231 18.97 14.96 -24.78
N LYS A 232 19.69 15.43 -23.76
CA LYS A 232 20.80 14.69 -23.12
C LYS A 232 20.32 13.33 -22.60
N TYR A 233 19.14 13.28 -21.98
CA TYR A 233 18.47 12.07 -21.53
C TYR A 233 17.11 11.94 -22.20
N ILE A 234 16.76 10.72 -22.59
CA ILE A 234 15.42 10.32 -23.01
C ILE A 234 15.01 9.08 -22.24
N ASN A 235 13.72 8.95 -21.99
CA ASN A 235 13.12 7.79 -21.31
C ASN A 235 12.10 7.14 -22.22
N THR A 236 11.77 5.88 -21.94
CA THR A 236 10.60 5.22 -22.56
C THR A 236 9.39 6.17 -22.47
N PRO A 237 8.62 6.37 -23.54
CA PRO A 237 7.38 7.13 -23.48
C PRO A 237 6.37 6.44 -22.57
N ASP A 238 5.32 7.15 -22.14
CA ASP A 238 4.25 6.54 -21.37
C ASP A 238 3.60 5.39 -22.17
N THR A 239 3.54 4.22 -21.54
CA THR A 239 2.98 2.97 -22.09
C THR A 239 2.02 2.34 -21.07
N GLN A 240 1.50 1.16 -21.38
CA GLN A 240 0.74 0.37 -20.40
C GLN A 240 1.61 -0.10 -19.22
N LEU A 241 2.93 -0.29 -19.44
CA LEU A 241 3.88 -0.73 -18.42
C LEU A 241 4.55 0.43 -17.68
N TYR A 242 4.85 1.50 -18.38
CA TYR A 242 5.67 2.60 -17.90
C TYR A 242 4.91 3.92 -17.85
N ARG A 243 4.82 4.52 -16.67
CA ARG A 243 4.34 5.88 -16.46
C ARG A 243 5.35 6.63 -15.60
N LYS A 244 6.00 7.65 -16.17
CA LYS A 244 7.09 8.40 -15.52
C LYS A 244 6.74 8.98 -14.15
N THR A 245 5.46 9.21 -13.85
CA THR A 245 4.98 9.73 -12.58
C THR A 245 4.77 8.65 -11.52
N GLN A 246 4.83 7.37 -11.89
CA GLN A 246 4.56 6.21 -11.03
C GLN A 246 5.76 5.29 -10.84
N VAL A 247 6.92 5.65 -11.39
CA VAL A 247 8.13 4.82 -11.34
C VAL A 247 9.28 5.59 -10.67
N LEU A 248 10.11 4.86 -9.94
CA LEU A 248 11.35 5.36 -9.35
C LEU A 248 12.49 4.44 -9.78
N TYR A 249 13.51 4.99 -10.43
CA TYR A 249 14.71 4.23 -10.81
C TYR A 249 15.46 3.75 -9.57
N GLY A 250 15.88 2.50 -9.58
CA GLY A 250 16.63 1.87 -8.50
C GLY A 250 15.76 1.38 -7.35
N ILE A 251 14.41 1.44 -7.46
CA ILE A 251 13.50 0.99 -6.41
C ILE A 251 13.63 -0.52 -6.14
N ASP A 252 13.89 -1.32 -7.17
CA ASP A 252 14.18 -2.76 -7.10
C ASP A 252 15.37 -3.08 -6.18
N LEU A 253 16.41 -2.26 -6.25
CA LEU A 253 17.62 -2.39 -5.45
C LEU A 253 17.49 -1.77 -4.06
N ALA A 254 16.71 -0.68 -3.93
CA ALA A 254 16.65 0.14 -2.73
C ALA A 254 15.56 -0.30 -1.74
N LYS A 255 14.47 -0.95 -2.18
CA LYS A 255 13.28 -1.19 -1.35
C LYS A 255 13.56 -1.87 -0.02
N SER A 256 14.37 -2.94 -0.04
CA SER A 256 14.70 -3.70 1.18
C SER A 256 15.46 -2.85 2.20
N ALA A 257 16.38 -2.01 1.71
CA ALA A 257 17.12 -1.07 2.55
C ALA A 257 16.24 0.08 3.05
N ILE A 258 15.34 0.59 2.20
CA ILE A 258 14.37 1.63 2.57
C ILE A 258 13.48 1.15 3.72
N VAL A 259 12.90 -0.05 3.59
CA VAL A 259 12.06 -0.67 4.62
C VAL A 259 12.83 -0.86 5.93
N LYS A 260 14.03 -1.46 5.85
CA LYS A 260 14.87 -1.77 7.02
C LYS A 260 15.37 -0.51 7.75
N LYS A 261 15.82 0.49 6.99
CA LYS A 261 16.40 1.74 7.53
C LYS A 261 15.34 2.82 7.76
N ARG A 262 14.10 2.62 7.28
CA ARG A 262 13.02 3.62 7.27
C ARG A 262 13.48 4.96 6.68
N GLN A 263 14.37 4.90 5.69
CA GLN A 263 14.94 6.06 5.05
C GLN A 263 14.87 5.89 3.53
N ALA A 264 14.45 6.94 2.81
CA ALA A 264 14.59 7.05 1.37
C ALA A 264 15.41 8.28 1.02
N VAL A 265 16.33 8.14 0.05
CA VAL A 265 17.11 9.23 -0.50
C VAL A 265 16.69 9.44 -1.94
N ILE A 266 16.19 10.63 -2.26
CA ILE A 266 15.69 10.99 -3.59
C ILE A 266 16.78 11.80 -4.30
N VAL A 267 17.27 11.29 -5.40
CA VAL A 267 18.27 11.94 -6.26
C VAL A 267 17.67 12.25 -7.65
N GLU A 268 18.39 12.99 -8.50
CA GLU A 268 17.84 13.45 -9.79
C GLU A 268 18.01 12.44 -10.93
N GLY A 269 19.15 11.72 -10.98
CA GLY A 269 19.52 10.92 -12.14
C GLY A 269 20.00 9.50 -11.89
N TYR A 270 20.15 8.74 -12.98
CA TYR A 270 20.58 7.34 -12.97
C TYR A 270 21.97 7.18 -12.35
N THR A 271 22.89 8.03 -12.77
CA THR A 271 24.28 8.01 -12.29
C THR A 271 24.41 8.40 -10.83
N ASP A 272 23.50 9.22 -10.32
CA ASP A 272 23.46 9.60 -8.91
C ASP A 272 23.03 8.45 -8.03
N VAL A 273 21.97 7.69 -8.47
CA VAL A 273 21.60 6.44 -7.78
C VAL A 273 22.77 5.48 -7.73
N MET A 274 23.46 5.26 -8.87
CA MET A 274 24.62 4.39 -8.90
C MET A 274 25.71 4.86 -7.92
N ALA A 275 26.04 6.15 -7.92
CA ALA A 275 27.05 6.74 -7.04
C ALA A 275 26.66 6.61 -5.56
N MET A 276 25.41 6.87 -5.21
CA MET A 276 24.88 6.71 -3.85
C MET A 276 25.00 5.27 -3.36
N HIS A 277 24.55 4.30 -4.16
CA HIS A 277 24.63 2.89 -3.80
C HIS A 277 26.08 2.42 -3.62
N LEU A 278 27.00 2.87 -4.50
CA LEU A 278 28.43 2.55 -4.39
C LEU A 278 29.09 3.23 -3.19
N ALA A 279 28.56 4.36 -2.74
CA ALA A 279 28.98 5.00 -1.50
C ALA A 279 28.38 4.35 -0.24
N GLY A 280 27.50 3.34 -0.36
CA GLY A 280 26.84 2.65 0.75
C GLY A 280 25.50 3.27 1.15
N ILE A 281 24.97 4.23 0.38
CA ILE A 281 23.61 4.79 0.53
C ILE A 281 22.65 3.98 -0.36
N ASP A 282 22.35 2.76 0.06
CA ASP A 282 21.55 1.76 -0.65
C ASP A 282 20.03 2.05 -0.63
N THR A 283 19.62 3.18 -0.05
CA THR A 283 18.25 3.68 0.00
C THR A 283 17.93 4.73 -1.07
N ALA A 284 18.88 4.97 -2.01
CA ALA A 284 18.76 5.99 -3.03
C ALA A 284 17.92 5.52 -4.22
N VAL A 285 17.01 6.40 -4.67
CA VAL A 285 16.17 6.24 -5.85
C VAL A 285 16.08 7.56 -6.62
N ALA A 286 15.76 7.51 -7.93
CA ALA A 286 15.61 8.72 -8.73
C ALA A 286 14.27 8.76 -9.46
N THR A 287 13.80 9.98 -9.73
CA THR A 287 12.69 10.22 -10.65
C THR A 287 13.19 10.15 -12.09
N CYS A 288 12.38 9.59 -12.98
CA CYS A 288 12.80 9.37 -14.37
C CYS A 288 12.54 10.61 -15.25
N GLY A 289 13.33 11.68 -15.04
CA GLY A 289 13.23 12.91 -15.83
C GLY A 289 11.93 13.71 -15.62
N THR A 290 11.35 13.61 -14.44
CA THR A 290 10.21 14.42 -13.97
C THR A 290 10.46 14.90 -12.55
N ALA A 291 9.78 15.96 -12.14
CA ALA A 291 9.83 16.37 -10.75
C ALA A 291 9.23 15.29 -9.84
N PHE A 292 9.74 15.18 -8.61
CA PHE A 292 9.16 14.30 -7.60
C PHE A 292 7.72 14.75 -7.29
N GLY A 293 6.75 13.88 -7.48
CA GLY A 293 5.31 14.20 -7.38
C GLY A 293 4.58 13.36 -6.34
N ALA A 294 3.27 13.59 -6.21
CA ALA A 294 2.42 12.93 -5.23
C ALA A 294 2.42 11.39 -5.35
N GLU A 295 2.44 10.86 -6.57
CA GLU A 295 2.48 9.39 -6.77
C GLU A 295 3.82 8.79 -6.30
N HIS A 296 4.94 9.47 -6.55
CA HIS A 296 6.24 9.06 -6.01
C HIS A 296 6.24 9.10 -4.47
N ALA A 297 5.63 10.14 -3.87
CA ALA A 297 5.50 10.25 -2.42
C ALA A 297 4.69 9.08 -1.84
N LYS A 298 3.60 8.65 -2.49
CA LYS A 298 2.81 7.49 -2.07
C LYS A 298 3.64 6.20 -2.05
N ILE A 299 4.46 5.97 -3.08
CA ILE A 299 5.35 4.78 -3.13
C ILE A 299 6.31 4.79 -1.93
N ILE A 300 7.01 5.91 -1.72
CA ILE A 300 7.99 6.04 -0.64
C ILE A 300 7.33 5.90 0.74
N ARG A 301 6.19 6.57 0.98
CA ARG A 301 5.45 6.48 2.25
C ARG A 301 5.11 5.05 2.65
N ARG A 302 4.63 4.25 1.70
CA ARG A 302 4.30 2.83 1.93
C ARG A 302 5.53 2.03 2.36
N LEU A 303 6.68 2.29 1.74
CA LEU A 303 7.93 1.58 2.04
C LEU A 303 8.55 2.00 3.38
N ILE A 304 8.56 3.30 3.71
CA ILE A 304 9.11 3.78 4.98
C ILE A 304 8.16 3.60 6.17
N ALA A 305 6.94 3.08 5.95
CA ALA A 305 5.87 2.96 6.95
C ALA A 305 5.65 4.31 7.68
N ASP A 306 5.39 5.36 6.88
CA ASP A 306 5.18 6.73 7.36
C ASP A 306 3.81 6.86 8.01
N ASP A 307 3.71 6.39 9.26
CA ASP A 307 2.52 6.47 10.10
C ASP A 307 2.59 7.67 11.06
N SER A 308 1.46 8.30 11.31
CA SER A 308 1.32 9.48 12.17
C SER A 308 1.69 9.25 13.64
N LEU A 309 1.90 8.00 14.06
CA LEU A 309 2.27 7.62 15.44
C LEU A 309 3.78 7.73 15.72
N GLY A 310 4.62 7.87 14.68
CA GLY A 310 6.08 7.93 14.81
C GLY A 310 6.71 9.33 14.80
N ALA A 311 5.90 10.39 14.75
CA ALA A 311 6.38 11.74 14.43
C ALA A 311 7.01 12.53 15.59
N VAL A 312 7.30 11.92 16.73
CA VAL A 312 8.09 12.59 17.78
C VAL A 312 9.57 12.32 17.52
N GLN A 313 10.23 13.21 16.81
CA GLN A 313 11.67 13.20 16.66
C GLN A 313 12.37 13.66 17.95
N LEU A 314 13.07 12.74 18.58
CA LEU A 314 14.15 13.11 19.49
C LEU A 314 15.38 13.48 18.65
N VAL A 315 15.65 14.78 18.54
CA VAL A 315 16.88 15.31 17.94
C VAL A 315 18.00 15.12 18.95
N GLY A 316 18.90 14.13 18.71
CA GLY A 316 20.13 13.96 19.49
C GLY A 316 20.72 12.55 19.35
N PRO A 317 22.02 12.35 19.67
CA PRO A 317 22.72 11.08 19.47
C PRO A 317 22.41 10.01 20.54
N LEU A 318 21.30 10.09 21.24
CA LEU A 318 20.90 9.09 22.23
C LEU A 318 20.21 7.90 21.52
N LYS A 319 21.03 6.89 21.21
CA LYS A 319 20.54 5.53 20.92
C LYS A 319 19.97 4.96 22.22
N VAL A 320 18.67 5.01 22.38
CA VAL A 320 17.99 4.17 23.38
C VAL A 320 17.66 2.86 22.66
N GLU A 321 18.23 1.76 23.12
CA GLU A 321 17.92 0.41 22.63
C GLU A 321 16.40 0.19 22.75
N GLY A 322 15.75 -0.12 21.61
CA GLY A 322 14.32 -0.41 21.56
C GLY A 322 13.39 0.70 21.02
N GLN A 323 13.89 1.90 20.67
CA GLN A 323 13.05 2.92 20.02
C GLN A 323 12.98 2.70 18.50
N ALA A 324 11.74 2.70 17.96
CA ALA A 324 11.49 2.68 16.53
C ALA A 324 12.21 3.86 15.84
N LEU A 325 13.04 3.58 14.85
CA LEU A 325 13.68 4.58 14.00
C LEU A 325 12.59 5.47 13.39
N SER A 326 12.67 6.79 13.58
CA SER A 326 11.78 7.72 12.90
C SER A 326 12.01 7.62 11.38
N SER A 327 10.94 7.63 10.60
CA SER A 327 11.01 7.61 9.14
C SER A 327 11.68 8.89 8.63
N ARG A 328 12.51 8.78 7.57
CA ARG A 328 13.27 9.91 7.03
C ARG A 328 13.26 9.90 5.50
N VAL A 329 12.90 11.04 4.90
CA VAL A 329 13.03 11.26 3.45
C VAL A 329 14.06 12.36 3.24
N VAL A 330 15.11 12.09 2.44
CA VAL A 330 16.17 13.05 2.14
C VAL A 330 16.13 13.35 0.65
N PHE A 331 15.93 14.60 0.29
CA PHE A 331 16.06 15.08 -1.08
C PHE A 331 17.48 15.62 -1.31
N THR A 332 18.12 15.17 -2.38
CA THR A 332 19.37 15.79 -2.84
C THR A 332 19.05 16.66 -4.04
N PHE A 333 19.55 17.88 -4.01
CA PHE A 333 19.40 18.83 -5.10
C PHE A 333 20.77 19.35 -5.50
N ASP A 334 20.93 19.66 -6.79
CA ASP A 334 22.06 20.46 -7.25
C ASP A 334 21.97 21.83 -6.59
N GLY A 335 23.12 22.37 -6.15
CA GLY A 335 23.16 23.64 -5.40
C GLY A 335 22.79 24.88 -6.22
N ASP A 336 22.30 24.70 -7.44
CA ASP A 336 21.92 25.78 -8.36
C ASP A 336 20.49 26.31 -8.15
N ALA A 337 20.11 27.29 -8.96
CA ALA A 337 18.77 27.90 -8.91
C ALA A 337 17.66 26.89 -9.30
N ALA A 338 17.96 25.84 -10.05
CA ALA A 338 16.99 24.80 -10.41
C ALA A 338 16.74 23.88 -9.22
N GLY A 339 17.79 23.47 -8.50
CA GLY A 339 17.68 22.70 -7.26
C GLY A 339 16.92 23.44 -6.16
N GLN A 340 17.09 24.78 -6.04
CA GLN A 340 16.26 25.57 -5.12
C GLN A 340 14.79 25.56 -5.48
N LYS A 341 14.44 25.63 -6.78
CA LYS A 341 13.04 25.48 -7.23
C LYS A 341 12.49 24.09 -6.96
N ALA A 342 13.31 23.05 -7.16
CA ALA A 342 12.95 21.68 -6.85
C ALA A 342 12.70 21.48 -5.35
N ALA A 343 13.50 22.10 -4.48
CA ALA A 343 13.29 22.10 -3.03
C ALA A 343 11.96 22.78 -2.63
N ILE A 344 11.61 23.92 -3.25
CA ILE A 344 10.32 24.59 -3.03
C ILE A 344 9.16 23.71 -3.53
N HIS A 345 9.33 23.00 -4.63
CA HIS A 345 8.32 22.05 -5.13
C HIS A 345 8.14 20.86 -4.17
N ALA A 346 9.26 20.29 -3.70
CA ALA A 346 9.24 19.21 -2.69
C ALA A 346 8.59 19.69 -1.38
N PHE A 347 8.78 20.95 -1.00
CA PHE A 347 8.11 21.58 0.14
C PHE A 347 6.57 21.54 0.02
N GLY A 348 6.02 21.80 -1.18
CA GLY A 348 4.58 21.67 -1.44
C GLY A 348 4.06 20.22 -1.29
N LEU A 349 4.94 19.22 -1.40
CA LEU A 349 4.65 17.80 -1.24
C LEU A 349 4.94 17.28 0.19
N ASP A 350 5.57 18.08 1.06
CA ASP A 350 5.84 17.70 2.45
C ASP A 350 4.54 17.34 3.19
N ALA A 351 3.43 17.99 2.83
CA ALA A 351 2.10 17.62 3.32
C ALA A 351 1.66 16.17 2.97
N ALA A 352 2.28 15.55 1.97
CA ALA A 352 2.05 14.15 1.62
C ALA A 352 2.76 13.18 2.58
N PHE A 353 3.79 13.63 3.32
CA PHE A 353 4.47 12.83 4.32
C PHE A 353 3.96 13.17 5.73
N SER A 354 3.94 12.17 6.62
CA SER A 354 3.72 12.38 8.07
C SER A 354 5.04 12.62 8.80
N THR A 355 6.14 12.24 8.16
CA THR A 355 7.51 12.41 8.67
C THR A 355 8.17 13.66 8.07
N GLN A 356 9.15 14.21 8.79
CA GLN A 356 9.88 15.39 8.34
C GLN A 356 10.78 15.05 7.14
N ALA A 357 10.71 15.84 6.07
CA ALA A 357 11.60 15.78 4.95
C ALA A 357 12.91 16.56 5.24
N PHE A 358 14.00 16.08 4.65
CA PHE A 358 15.35 16.68 4.76
C PHE A 358 15.88 17.03 3.38
N VAL A 359 16.82 17.96 3.34
CA VAL A 359 17.54 18.37 2.14
C VAL A 359 19.03 18.20 2.36
N ALA A 360 19.68 17.61 1.39
CA ALA A 360 21.13 17.50 1.29
C ALA A 360 21.60 18.24 0.03
N VAL A 361 22.40 19.27 0.19
CA VAL A 361 23.01 20.04 -0.91
C VAL A 361 24.51 19.92 -0.80
N ALA A 362 25.17 19.48 -1.86
CA ALA A 362 26.61 19.40 -1.91
C ALA A 362 27.20 20.80 -2.08
N GLU A 363 28.38 21.01 -1.46
CA GLU A 363 29.22 22.16 -1.73
C GLU A 363 29.64 22.18 -3.21
N ASP A 364 29.94 23.35 -3.74
CA ASP A 364 30.37 23.56 -5.14
C ASP A 364 29.33 23.12 -6.22
N ASN A 365 28.08 23.03 -5.87
CA ASN A 365 26.97 22.63 -6.80
C ASN A 365 27.21 21.29 -7.52
N LEU A 366 27.87 20.36 -6.84
CA LEU A 366 28.14 19.03 -7.38
C LEU A 366 26.93 18.12 -7.24
N ASP A 367 26.64 17.36 -8.29
CA ASP A 367 25.74 16.21 -8.16
C ASP A 367 26.41 15.08 -7.35
N PRO A 368 25.64 14.10 -6.81
CA PRO A 368 26.22 13.00 -6.03
C PRO A 368 27.27 12.18 -6.76
N CYS A 369 27.14 12.03 -8.08
CA CYS A 369 28.11 11.32 -8.89
C CYS A 369 29.41 12.10 -9.01
N ASP A 370 29.37 13.38 -9.33
CA ASP A 370 30.53 14.25 -9.42
C ASP A 370 31.20 14.44 -8.04
N LEU A 371 30.41 14.51 -6.96
CA LEU A 371 30.92 14.55 -5.59
C LEU A 371 31.75 13.28 -5.27
N ARG A 372 31.21 12.10 -5.64
CA ARG A 372 31.91 10.83 -5.45
C ARG A 372 33.22 10.79 -6.23
N ILE A 373 33.22 11.26 -7.47
CA ILE A 373 34.44 11.29 -8.32
C ILE A 373 35.50 12.21 -7.73
N LYS A 374 35.11 13.41 -7.27
CA LYS A 374 36.07 14.43 -6.81
C LYS A 374 36.52 14.23 -5.37
N ARG A 375 35.63 13.76 -4.48
CA ARG A 375 35.88 13.72 -3.03
C ARG A 375 35.67 12.34 -2.39
N GLY A 376 35.33 11.32 -3.19
CA GLY A 376 35.19 9.93 -2.74
C GLY A 376 33.88 9.60 -2.03
N ASN A 377 33.74 8.33 -1.66
CA ASN A 377 32.53 7.77 -1.05
C ASN A 377 32.20 8.40 0.31
N GLU A 378 33.22 8.82 1.08
CA GLU A 378 33.04 9.42 2.40
C GLU A 378 32.30 10.76 2.31
N ALA A 379 32.61 11.59 1.31
CA ALA A 379 31.92 12.85 1.10
C ALA A 379 30.43 12.64 0.75
N VAL A 380 30.10 11.59 0.00
CA VAL A 380 28.70 11.25 -0.31
C VAL A 380 27.95 10.78 0.94
N ARG A 381 28.59 9.99 1.81
CA ARG A 381 28.01 9.61 3.11
C ARG A 381 27.77 10.82 4.01
N ALA A 382 28.77 11.70 4.10
CA ALA A 382 28.69 12.94 4.89
C ALA A 382 27.58 13.86 4.38
N LEU A 383 27.37 13.96 3.07
CA LEU A 383 26.27 14.73 2.47
C LEU A 383 24.91 14.30 3.03
N ILE A 384 24.64 13.00 3.09
CA ILE A 384 23.35 12.48 3.59
C ILE A 384 23.27 12.56 5.12
N ALA A 385 24.39 12.34 5.83
CA ALA A 385 24.42 12.45 7.29
C ALA A 385 24.13 13.89 7.77
N ASN A 386 24.62 14.89 7.06
CA ASN A 386 24.49 16.31 7.37
C ASN A 386 23.25 16.98 6.72
N ALA A 387 22.32 16.19 6.18
CA ALA A 387 21.08 16.73 5.60
C ALA A 387 20.29 17.54 6.62
N ARG A 388 19.78 18.71 6.19
CA ARG A 388 19.05 19.66 7.03
C ARG A 388 17.53 19.50 6.84
N PRO A 389 16.70 19.82 7.85
CA PRO A 389 15.25 19.87 7.68
C PRO A 389 14.86 20.75 6.49
N LEU A 390 13.92 20.26 5.67
CA LEU A 390 13.48 20.95 4.45
C LEU A 390 12.93 22.35 4.74
N TYR A 391 12.14 22.51 5.82
CA TYR A 391 11.62 23.80 6.24
C TYR A 391 12.74 24.80 6.54
N ASP A 392 13.76 24.37 7.27
CA ASP A 392 14.90 25.23 7.60
C ASP A 392 15.61 25.68 6.34
N PHE A 393 15.88 24.75 5.41
CA PHE A 393 16.57 25.07 4.16
C PHE A 393 15.79 26.07 3.30
N VAL A 394 14.50 25.83 3.10
CA VAL A 394 13.66 26.66 2.20
C VAL A 394 13.44 28.06 2.78
N ILE A 395 13.20 28.17 4.09
CA ILE A 395 13.04 29.46 4.77
C ILE A 395 14.36 30.24 4.74
N ASP A 396 15.47 29.61 5.10
CA ASP A 396 16.79 30.23 5.08
C ASP A 396 17.13 30.73 3.67
N SER A 397 16.96 29.90 2.65
CA SER A 397 17.22 30.26 1.26
C SER A 397 16.32 31.41 0.76
N ALA A 398 15.11 31.53 1.28
CA ALA A 398 14.22 32.65 0.94
C ALA A 398 14.68 33.95 1.58
N ILE A 399 15.18 33.90 2.83
CA ILE A 399 15.72 35.09 3.54
C ILE A 399 17.00 35.59 2.89
N ASP A 400 17.92 34.69 2.52
CA ASP A 400 19.24 34.99 1.98
C ASP A 400 19.22 35.76 0.65
N ARG A 401 18.05 35.84 0.00
CA ARG A 401 17.86 36.68 -1.21
C ARG A 401 17.72 38.17 -0.93
N PHE A 402 17.58 38.53 0.33
CA PHE A 402 17.33 39.92 0.74
C PHE A 402 18.42 40.40 1.68
N ASP A 403 18.82 41.67 1.48
CA ASP A 403 19.67 42.34 2.46
C ASP A 403 18.83 42.79 3.65
N THR A 404 18.87 42.00 4.72
CA THR A 404 18.10 42.26 5.95
C THR A 404 18.69 43.36 6.85
N THR A 405 19.77 43.97 6.46
CA THR A 405 20.33 45.16 7.14
C THR A 405 19.38 46.38 7.02
N TYR A 406 18.60 46.44 5.94
CA TYR A 406 17.68 47.54 5.65
C TYR A 406 16.21 47.14 5.81
N ALA A 407 15.37 48.04 6.27
CA ALA A 407 13.93 47.81 6.48
C ALA A 407 13.21 47.32 5.22
N THR A 408 13.59 47.81 4.04
CA THR A 408 13.05 47.35 2.75
C THR A 408 13.37 45.89 2.45
N GLY A 409 14.59 45.46 2.74
CA GLY A 409 15.02 44.05 2.62
C GLY A 409 14.35 43.17 3.66
N GLN A 410 14.22 43.62 4.91
CA GLN A 410 13.47 42.92 5.96
C GLN A 410 12.02 42.64 5.54
N MET A 411 11.32 43.68 5.04
CA MET A 411 9.94 43.49 4.55
C MET A 411 9.86 42.61 3.30
N GLY A 412 10.87 42.65 2.42
CA GLY A 412 11.01 41.76 1.29
C GLY A 412 11.13 40.31 1.75
N ALA A 413 11.99 40.03 2.73
CA ALA A 413 12.18 38.72 3.32
C ALA A 413 10.90 38.19 4.00
N VAL A 414 10.17 39.05 4.78
CA VAL A 414 8.87 38.68 5.38
C VAL A 414 7.88 38.23 4.32
N LYS A 415 7.71 39.00 3.24
CA LYS A 415 6.80 38.66 2.14
C LYS A 415 7.18 37.40 1.38
N ALA A 416 8.47 37.07 1.29
CA ALA A 416 8.96 35.85 0.66
C ALA A 416 8.76 34.62 1.53
N VAL A 417 8.93 34.76 2.86
CA VAL A 417 8.88 33.65 3.82
C VAL A 417 7.47 33.35 4.31
N ALA A 418 6.63 34.36 4.48
CA ALA A 418 5.28 34.17 5.01
C ALA A 418 4.41 33.18 4.20
N PRO A 419 4.43 33.15 2.84
CA PRO A 419 3.71 32.14 2.07
C PRO A 419 4.20 30.71 2.31
N LEU A 420 5.48 30.54 2.63
CA LEU A 420 6.09 29.23 2.95
C LEU A 420 5.63 28.77 4.34
N ILE A 421 5.75 29.62 5.34
CA ILE A 421 5.28 29.31 6.71
C ILE A 421 3.77 29.07 6.73
N ALA A 422 2.99 29.80 5.93
CA ALA A 422 1.53 29.65 5.86
C ALA A 422 1.07 28.24 5.42
N GLN A 423 1.89 27.49 4.69
CA GLN A 423 1.61 26.13 4.25
C GLN A 423 1.82 25.07 5.35
N ILE A 424 2.50 25.41 6.44
CA ILE A 424 2.72 24.51 7.57
C ILE A 424 1.38 24.22 8.25
N ARG A 425 0.99 22.96 8.30
CA ARG A 425 -0.30 22.53 8.88
C ARG A 425 -0.27 22.48 10.41
N ASP A 426 0.83 21.98 10.97
CA ASP A 426 1.02 21.90 12.41
C ASP A 426 1.19 23.31 13.01
N ARG A 427 0.29 23.70 13.89
CA ARG A 427 0.26 25.03 14.49
C ARG A 427 1.49 25.31 15.35
N SER A 428 1.98 24.30 16.06
CA SER A 428 3.17 24.42 16.91
C SER A 428 4.42 24.65 16.08
N LEU A 429 4.56 23.91 14.96
CA LEU A 429 5.65 24.11 13.99
C LEU A 429 5.54 25.47 13.29
N LEU A 430 4.33 25.89 12.91
CA LEU A 430 4.08 27.21 12.31
C LEU A 430 4.56 28.34 13.23
N ASP A 431 4.19 28.29 14.52
CA ASP A 431 4.62 29.29 15.52
C ASP A 431 6.14 29.25 15.74
N LEU A 432 6.72 28.06 15.78
CA LEU A 432 8.17 27.87 15.95
C LEU A 432 8.96 28.47 14.76
N TYR A 433 8.54 28.13 13.53
CA TYR A 433 9.19 28.65 12.32
C TYR A 433 8.95 30.16 12.12
N SER A 434 7.79 30.68 12.51
CA SER A 434 7.55 32.13 12.53
C SER A 434 8.54 32.84 13.45
N ARG A 435 8.73 32.34 14.69
CA ARG A 435 9.70 32.90 15.64
C ARG A 435 11.14 32.77 15.16
N LYS A 436 11.49 31.65 14.52
CA LYS A 436 12.84 31.43 13.96
C LYS A 436 13.14 32.42 12.83
N ALA A 437 12.18 32.60 11.91
CA ALA A 437 12.31 33.52 10.78
C ALA A 437 12.46 34.98 11.25
N VAL A 438 11.61 35.45 12.19
CA VAL A 438 11.69 36.86 12.66
C VAL A 438 13.02 37.16 13.37
N ARG A 439 13.56 36.21 14.13
CA ARG A 439 14.89 36.38 14.77
C ARG A 439 15.99 36.57 13.72
N ARG A 440 15.92 35.86 12.60
CA ARG A 440 16.92 35.93 11.54
C ARG A 440 16.75 37.19 10.68
N ILE A 441 15.51 37.61 10.41
CA ILE A 441 15.22 38.79 9.60
C ILE A 441 15.43 40.08 10.41
N GLY A 442 15.20 40.05 11.73
CA GLY A 442 15.31 41.23 12.60
C GLY A 442 14.03 42.04 12.63
N VAL A 443 12.85 41.43 12.64
CA VAL A 443 11.51 42.10 12.70
C VAL A 443 10.70 41.57 13.89
N ASP A 444 9.65 42.28 14.24
CA ASP A 444 8.70 41.85 15.28
C ASP A 444 7.82 40.69 14.81
N LEU A 445 7.47 39.81 15.76
CA LEU A 445 6.65 38.64 15.48
C LEU A 445 5.27 39.00 14.90
N ASP A 446 4.68 40.09 15.36
CA ASP A 446 3.36 40.56 14.90
C ASP A 446 3.32 40.86 13.41
N ILE A 447 4.45 41.32 12.85
CA ILE A 447 4.55 41.61 11.40
C ILE A 447 4.46 40.30 10.62
N MET A 448 5.22 39.28 11.04
CA MET A 448 5.20 37.96 10.43
C MET A 448 3.83 37.29 10.58
N GLN A 449 3.24 37.32 11.77
CA GLN A 449 1.95 36.67 12.03
C GLN A 449 0.81 37.29 11.21
N ARG A 450 0.79 38.62 11.04
CA ARG A 450 -0.17 39.30 10.17
C ARG A 450 -0.03 38.85 8.71
N GLU A 451 1.20 38.77 8.20
CA GLU A 451 1.44 38.35 6.83
C GLU A 451 1.12 36.87 6.62
N VAL A 452 1.54 35.96 7.55
CA VAL A 452 1.20 34.55 7.52
C VAL A 452 -0.33 34.34 7.55
N THR A 453 -1.06 35.07 8.42
CA THR A 453 -2.53 35.01 8.48
C THR A 453 -3.17 35.47 7.16
N TYR A 454 -2.65 36.51 6.55
CA TYR A 454 -3.11 37.00 5.24
C TYR A 454 -2.92 35.93 4.17
N GLN A 455 -1.73 35.27 4.13
CA GLN A 455 -1.41 34.21 3.17
C GLN A 455 -2.28 32.97 3.39
N ARG A 456 -2.54 32.55 4.64
CA ARG A 456 -3.45 31.43 4.96
C ARG A 456 -4.87 31.67 4.47
N ARG A 457 -5.40 32.88 4.65
CA ARG A 457 -6.71 33.27 4.11
C ARG A 457 -6.75 33.21 2.57
N LYS A 458 -5.68 33.61 1.90
CA LYS A 458 -5.56 33.55 0.44
C LYS A 458 -5.53 32.09 -0.05
N LEU A 459 -4.94 31.17 0.72
CA LEU A 459 -4.87 29.72 0.43
C LEU A 459 -6.17 29.00 0.81
N ASN A 460 -7.22 29.68 1.29
CA ASN A 460 -8.46 29.09 1.83
C ASN A 460 -8.21 28.05 2.95
N MET A 461 -7.09 28.12 3.63
CA MET A 461 -6.79 27.27 4.78
C MET A 461 -7.56 27.78 5.99
N ARG A 462 -8.59 27.04 6.46
CA ARG A 462 -9.28 27.33 7.71
C ARG A 462 -8.42 26.84 8.89
N ASP A 463 -8.43 27.58 9.99
CA ASP A 463 -7.72 27.19 11.23
C ASP A 463 -8.26 25.90 11.88
N GLU A 464 -9.36 25.36 11.36
CA GLU A 464 -10.02 24.13 11.84
C GLU A 464 -9.36 22.84 11.35
N ASP A 465 -8.49 22.88 10.34
CA ASP A 465 -7.79 21.69 9.82
C ASP A 465 -6.56 21.30 10.65
N ALA A 466 -6.24 22.04 11.71
CA ALA A 466 -5.17 21.74 12.63
C ALA A 466 -5.73 21.05 13.87
N TYR A 467 -5.65 19.71 13.91
CA TYR A 467 -5.76 18.89 15.11
C TYR A 467 -6.98 19.16 16.00
N ALA A 468 -8.17 18.71 15.61
CA ALA A 468 -9.29 18.60 16.54
C ALA A 468 -9.08 17.37 17.45
N PRO A 469 -8.87 17.53 18.78
CA PRO A 469 -8.94 16.41 19.69
C PRO A 469 -10.36 15.86 19.66
N LYS A 470 -10.50 14.55 19.52
CA LYS A 470 -11.79 13.84 19.62
C LYS A 470 -12.53 14.34 20.84
N ARG A 471 -13.57 15.16 20.68
CA ARG A 471 -14.46 15.58 21.76
C ARG A 471 -15.15 14.34 22.30
N ARG A 472 -14.90 14.03 23.57
CA ARG A 472 -15.74 13.17 24.40
C ARG A 472 -17.19 13.70 24.31
N PHE A 473 -18.10 12.86 23.90
CA PHE A 473 -19.53 13.14 23.95
C PHE A 473 -19.96 13.53 25.36
N GLN A 474 -20.44 14.75 25.53
CA GLN A 474 -21.37 15.09 26.61
C GLN A 474 -22.75 15.25 25.96
N ASN A 475 -23.66 14.41 26.39
CA ASN A 475 -25.07 14.49 26.06
C ASN A 475 -25.65 15.79 26.58
N ASN A 476 -26.26 16.59 25.70
CA ASN A 476 -27.41 17.42 26.10
C ASN A 476 -28.35 17.57 24.89
N ALA A 477 -29.59 17.19 25.12
CA ALA A 477 -30.69 17.21 24.18
C ALA A 477 -31.25 18.63 24.01
N GLY A 478 -31.69 18.94 22.77
CA GLY A 478 -32.55 20.08 22.45
C GLY A 478 -32.70 20.25 20.94
N PRO A 479 -33.88 20.57 20.40
CA PRO A 479 -34.32 20.18 19.07
C PRO A 479 -34.18 21.26 17.99
N SER A 480 -34.16 20.75 16.73
CA SER A 480 -34.57 21.40 15.49
C SER A 480 -33.68 22.50 14.87
N ALA A 481 -33.07 22.16 13.74
CA ALA A 481 -33.14 22.89 12.45
C ALA A 481 -32.33 22.12 11.38
N GLU A 482 -32.98 21.75 10.29
CA GLU A 482 -32.35 21.24 9.06
C GLU A 482 -31.46 22.30 8.41
N PRO A 483 -30.32 21.95 7.84
CA PRO A 483 -29.72 22.75 6.79
C PRO A 483 -29.74 22.02 5.44
N ALA A 484 -30.18 22.76 4.46
CA ALA A 484 -30.23 22.45 3.05
C ALA A 484 -28.88 21.97 2.48
N TYR A 485 -28.94 20.86 1.74
CA TYR A 485 -27.84 20.36 0.91
C TYR A 485 -27.63 21.27 -0.31
N ALA A 486 -26.46 21.84 -0.44
CA ALA A 486 -25.96 22.44 -1.68
C ALA A 486 -25.07 21.43 -2.42
N GLU A 487 -25.51 21.04 -3.60
CA GLU A 487 -24.78 20.22 -4.57
C GLU A 487 -23.43 20.86 -4.94
N ARG A 488 -22.34 20.11 -4.85
CA ARG A 488 -21.08 20.45 -5.52
C ARG A 488 -20.40 19.22 -6.11
N GLY A 489 -20.41 19.19 -7.44
CA GLY A 489 -19.32 18.74 -8.30
C GLY A 489 -18.93 17.28 -8.25
N ALA A 490 -19.57 16.45 -9.07
CA ALA A 490 -19.14 15.09 -9.36
C ALA A 490 -17.78 15.10 -10.08
N ASN A 491 -16.83 14.32 -9.59
CA ASN A 491 -15.56 14.04 -10.27
C ASN A 491 -15.79 13.08 -11.45
N PRO A 492 -15.48 13.47 -12.71
CA PRO A 492 -15.80 12.66 -13.90
C PRO A 492 -14.90 11.42 -14.10
N TYR A 493 -13.95 11.15 -13.21
CA TYR A 493 -12.98 10.04 -13.34
C TYR A 493 -13.21 8.86 -12.37
N ALA A 494 -14.36 8.81 -11.69
CA ALA A 494 -14.67 7.65 -10.86
C ALA A 494 -15.06 6.45 -11.76
N ASN A 495 -14.30 5.36 -11.61
CA ASN A 495 -14.56 4.08 -12.28
C ASN A 495 -16.02 3.64 -12.02
N PRO A 496 -16.81 3.29 -13.06
CA PRO A 496 -18.20 2.87 -12.91
C PRO A 496 -18.40 1.66 -11.98
N ALA A 497 -17.40 0.78 -11.85
CA ALA A 497 -17.41 -0.35 -10.93
C ALA A 497 -17.26 0.10 -9.46
N ALA A 498 -16.43 1.10 -9.19
CA ALA A 498 -16.26 1.69 -7.86
C ALA A 498 -17.52 2.45 -7.43
N ARG A 499 -18.21 3.11 -8.38
CA ARG A 499 -19.49 3.79 -8.13
C ARG A 499 -20.60 2.80 -7.80
N LYS A 500 -20.69 1.67 -8.52
CA LYS A 500 -21.63 0.59 -8.21
C LYS A 500 -21.36 -0.07 -6.87
N ALA A 501 -20.10 -0.24 -6.49
CA ALA A 501 -19.72 -0.75 -5.17
C ALA A 501 -20.06 0.23 -4.05
N LEU A 502 -19.95 1.55 -4.27
CA LEU A 502 -20.39 2.58 -3.32
C LEU A 502 -21.93 2.64 -3.20
N GLU A 503 -22.67 2.56 -4.31
CA GLU A 503 -24.13 2.53 -4.31
C GLU A 503 -24.70 1.27 -3.61
N HIS A 504 -24.01 0.13 -3.73
CA HIS A 504 -24.34 -1.09 -2.97
C HIS A 504 -23.92 -1.01 -1.49
N ARG A 505 -22.90 -0.22 -1.16
CA ARG A 505 -22.45 0.05 0.20
C ARG A 505 -23.49 0.87 0.98
N ASP A 506 -24.07 1.92 0.37
CA ASP A 506 -25.13 2.73 1.00
C ASP A 506 -26.40 1.91 1.30
N ALA A 507 -26.72 0.93 0.44
CA ALA A 507 -27.83 0.01 0.68
C ALA A 507 -27.52 -1.04 1.78
N ALA A 508 -26.25 -1.43 1.94
CA ALA A 508 -25.83 -2.35 2.99
C ALA A 508 -25.64 -1.62 4.33
N GLU A 509 -25.15 -0.36 4.34
CA GLU A 509 -24.98 0.46 5.55
C GLU A 509 -26.33 0.82 6.20
N GLN A 510 -27.42 0.93 5.47
CA GLN A 510 -28.77 1.09 6.04
C GLN A 510 -29.27 -0.13 6.81
N SER A 511 -28.61 -1.29 6.68
CA SER A 511 -28.90 -2.50 7.43
C SER A 511 -27.99 -2.75 8.64
N TYR A 512 -26.94 -1.91 8.84
CA TYR A 512 -26.06 -2.02 10.00
C TYR A 512 -26.72 -1.46 11.26
N TYR A 513 -26.94 -2.33 12.23
CA TYR A 513 -27.26 -1.94 13.60
C TYR A 513 -26.09 -1.14 14.18
N ARG A 514 -26.39 -0.25 15.16
CA ARG A 514 -25.38 0.61 15.80
C ARG A 514 -24.24 -0.23 16.37
N ILE A 515 -23.00 0.25 16.18
CA ILE A 515 -21.74 -0.39 16.61
C ILE A 515 -21.72 -0.71 18.14
N ASP A 516 -22.60 -0.06 18.93
CA ASP A 516 -22.71 -0.24 20.39
C ASP A 516 -23.69 -1.35 20.81
N ASP A 517 -24.27 -2.09 19.85
CA ASP A 517 -25.17 -3.19 20.18
C ASP A 517 -24.38 -4.45 20.57
N ALA A 518 -24.47 -4.84 21.82
CA ALA A 518 -23.78 -6.01 22.38
C ALA A 518 -24.10 -7.32 21.62
N VAL A 519 -25.29 -7.41 21.04
CA VAL A 519 -25.71 -8.57 20.24
C VAL A 519 -24.99 -8.59 18.92
N PHE A 520 -24.89 -7.45 18.23
CA PHE A 520 -24.13 -7.33 16.98
C PHE A 520 -22.67 -7.70 17.17
N ILE A 521 -22.04 -7.14 18.22
CA ILE A 521 -20.63 -7.41 18.54
C ILE A 521 -20.41 -8.91 18.83
N CYS A 522 -21.34 -9.55 19.58
CA CYS A 522 -21.24 -10.97 19.87
C CYS A 522 -21.37 -11.83 18.60
N GLU A 523 -22.31 -11.52 17.73
CA GLU A 523 -22.50 -12.21 16.44
C GLU A 523 -21.29 -12.04 15.53
N GLN A 524 -20.73 -10.81 15.44
CA GLN A 524 -19.55 -10.49 14.65
C GLN A 524 -18.33 -11.25 15.15
N GLN A 525 -18.07 -11.24 16.47
CA GLN A 525 -16.95 -11.95 17.09
C GLN A 525 -17.05 -13.46 16.89
N PHE A 526 -18.27 -14.02 17.00
CA PHE A 526 -18.48 -15.43 16.73
C PHE A 526 -18.16 -15.79 15.27
N MET A 527 -18.70 -15.01 14.31
CA MET A 527 -18.43 -15.24 12.89
C MET A 527 -16.94 -15.06 12.54
N ALA A 528 -16.27 -14.08 13.14
CA ALA A 528 -14.85 -13.91 12.96
C ALA A 528 -14.05 -15.10 13.54
N THR A 529 -14.42 -15.61 14.73
CA THR A 529 -13.80 -16.80 15.33
C THR A 529 -14.01 -18.04 14.47
N LEU A 530 -15.22 -18.23 13.96
CA LEU A 530 -15.59 -19.34 13.09
C LEU A 530 -14.77 -19.34 11.78
N ILE A 531 -14.52 -18.18 11.19
CA ILE A 531 -13.73 -18.03 9.96
C ILE A 531 -12.24 -18.21 10.24
N GLN A 532 -11.73 -17.59 11.30
CA GLN A 532 -10.30 -17.52 11.57
C GLN A 532 -9.74 -18.79 12.22
N VAL A 533 -10.53 -19.42 13.09
CA VAL A 533 -10.11 -20.60 13.88
C VAL A 533 -11.28 -21.60 13.97
N PRO A 534 -11.72 -22.16 12.83
CA PRO A 534 -12.94 -23.01 12.81
C PRO A 534 -12.83 -24.24 13.72
N LEU A 535 -11.64 -24.80 13.90
CA LEU A 535 -11.40 -25.94 14.79
C LEU A 535 -11.52 -25.60 16.29
N ALA A 536 -11.65 -24.32 16.66
CA ALA A 536 -11.96 -23.90 18.02
C ALA A 536 -13.45 -24.08 18.39
N VAL A 537 -14.30 -24.17 17.37
CA VAL A 537 -15.75 -24.29 17.51
C VAL A 537 -16.12 -25.75 17.75
N ASP A 538 -16.72 -26.03 18.92
CA ASP A 538 -17.22 -27.40 19.22
C ASP A 538 -18.36 -27.79 18.28
N PRO A 539 -18.27 -28.91 17.54
CA PRO A 539 -19.26 -29.32 16.57
C PRO A 539 -20.65 -29.55 17.20
N THR A 540 -20.72 -30.05 18.44
CA THR A 540 -21.97 -30.33 19.15
C THR A 540 -22.69 -29.04 19.52
N MET A 541 -21.92 -28.07 20.01
CA MET A 541 -22.45 -26.74 20.33
C MET A 541 -22.86 -26.00 19.08
N PHE A 542 -22.05 -26.10 18.00
CA PHE A 542 -22.39 -25.48 16.71
C PHE A 542 -23.69 -26.03 16.13
N ALA A 543 -23.92 -27.35 16.20
CA ALA A 543 -25.14 -27.98 15.74
C ALA A 543 -26.39 -27.51 16.49
N SER A 544 -26.28 -26.95 17.68
CA SER A 544 -27.40 -26.37 18.43
C SER A 544 -27.79 -24.95 18.00
N LEU A 545 -26.92 -24.27 17.20
CA LEU A 545 -27.26 -22.97 16.61
C LEU A 545 -28.25 -23.11 15.46
N THR A 546 -29.11 -22.13 15.34
CA THR A 546 -30.11 -22.03 14.27
C THR A 546 -30.11 -20.62 13.69
N LEU A 547 -30.72 -20.40 12.55
CA LEU A 547 -30.87 -19.05 11.97
C LEU A 547 -31.52 -18.07 12.94
N SER A 548 -32.38 -18.55 13.84
CA SER A 548 -32.97 -17.71 14.88
C SER A 548 -31.99 -17.32 16.00
N SER A 549 -30.83 -17.93 16.06
CA SER A 549 -29.75 -17.54 17.00
C SER A 549 -29.10 -16.20 16.63
N PHE A 550 -29.23 -15.79 15.38
CA PHE A 550 -28.65 -14.53 14.87
C PHE A 550 -29.74 -13.48 14.62
N MET A 551 -29.49 -12.24 15.03
CA MET A 551 -30.37 -11.10 14.77
C MET A 551 -30.00 -10.37 13.48
N THR A 552 -28.71 -10.22 13.24
CA THR A 552 -28.18 -9.46 12.13
C THR A 552 -28.38 -10.19 10.81
N PRO A 553 -29.06 -9.61 9.82
CA PRO A 553 -29.38 -10.30 8.57
C PRO A 553 -28.16 -10.84 7.83
N VAL A 554 -27.07 -10.06 7.78
CA VAL A 554 -25.84 -10.48 7.11
C VAL A 554 -25.20 -11.72 7.78
N PHE A 555 -25.24 -11.82 9.10
CA PHE A 555 -24.71 -12.99 9.80
C PHE A 555 -25.61 -14.23 9.70
N ARG A 556 -26.91 -14.04 9.53
CA ARG A 556 -27.82 -15.16 9.14
C ARG A 556 -27.44 -15.73 7.78
N THR A 557 -27.22 -14.84 6.80
CA THR A 557 -26.85 -15.26 5.45
C THR A 557 -25.45 -15.91 5.46
N LEU A 558 -24.53 -15.39 6.25
CA LEU A 558 -23.19 -15.98 6.41
C LEU A 558 -23.26 -17.37 7.08
N PHE A 559 -24.12 -17.55 8.09
CA PHE A 559 -24.33 -18.85 8.72
C PHE A 559 -24.93 -19.88 7.74
N GLN A 560 -25.82 -19.44 6.83
CA GLN A 560 -26.30 -20.28 5.73
C GLN A 560 -25.19 -20.64 4.75
N ALA A 561 -24.31 -19.68 4.44
CA ALA A 561 -23.17 -19.92 3.57
C ALA A 561 -22.18 -20.95 4.18
N VAL A 562 -21.96 -20.91 5.49
CA VAL A 562 -21.16 -21.94 6.21
C VAL A 562 -21.81 -23.32 6.05
N ALA A 563 -23.10 -23.43 6.21
CA ALA A 563 -23.83 -24.69 6.03
C ALA A 563 -23.74 -25.20 4.57
N ALA A 564 -23.86 -24.28 3.59
CA ALA A 564 -23.72 -24.61 2.16
C ALA A 564 -22.28 -24.98 1.76
N ALA A 565 -21.28 -24.46 2.47
CA ALA A 565 -19.86 -24.83 2.30
C ALA A 565 -19.49 -26.19 2.89
N GLY A 566 -20.45 -26.91 3.50
CA GLY A 566 -20.24 -28.23 4.11
C GLY A 566 -20.18 -28.20 5.65
N GLY A 567 -20.47 -27.07 6.29
CA GLY A 567 -20.42 -26.91 7.75
C GLY A 567 -19.03 -26.60 8.27
N LEU A 568 -18.69 -27.06 9.49
CA LEU A 568 -17.36 -26.90 10.05
C LEU A 568 -16.36 -27.77 9.28
N PRO A 569 -15.16 -27.25 8.92
CA PRO A 569 -14.14 -28.05 8.24
C PRO A 569 -13.54 -29.09 9.18
N GLY A 570 -13.15 -30.27 8.65
CA GLY A 570 -12.35 -31.26 9.36
C GLY A 570 -10.88 -30.83 9.48
N GLU A 571 -10.13 -31.50 10.35
CA GLU A 571 -8.69 -31.22 10.57
C GLU A 571 -7.83 -31.39 9.29
N ASP A 572 -8.26 -32.23 8.36
CA ASP A 572 -7.55 -32.54 7.12
C ASP A 572 -7.83 -31.52 5.97
N VAL A 573 -8.77 -30.58 6.18
CA VAL A 573 -9.13 -29.61 5.15
C VAL A 573 -8.10 -28.48 5.12
N PRO A 574 -7.45 -28.19 3.96
CA PRO A 574 -6.56 -27.05 3.84
C PRO A 574 -7.29 -25.72 4.11
N GLN A 575 -6.65 -24.82 4.83
CA GLN A 575 -7.25 -23.55 5.25
C GLN A 575 -7.69 -22.67 4.05
N GLY A 576 -6.88 -22.64 3.00
CA GLY A 576 -7.23 -21.92 1.76
C GLY A 576 -8.46 -22.51 1.06
N LEU A 577 -8.63 -23.84 1.09
CA LEU A 577 -9.79 -24.52 0.53
C LEU A 577 -11.05 -24.22 1.35
N TRP A 578 -10.95 -24.18 2.67
CA TRP A 578 -12.05 -23.76 3.54
C TRP A 578 -12.52 -22.35 3.19
N MET A 579 -11.61 -21.39 3.12
CA MET A 579 -11.92 -19.99 2.77
C MET A 579 -12.55 -19.89 1.36
N HIS A 580 -11.97 -20.59 0.39
CA HIS A 580 -12.50 -20.60 -0.98
C HIS A 580 -13.94 -21.13 -1.03
N ASN A 581 -14.22 -22.27 -0.35
CA ASN A 581 -15.56 -22.85 -0.31
C ASN A 581 -16.57 -21.92 0.37
N LEU A 582 -16.16 -21.26 1.45
CA LEU A 582 -16.99 -20.29 2.17
C LEU A 582 -17.30 -19.05 1.30
N THR A 583 -16.30 -18.47 0.68
CA THR A 583 -16.47 -17.31 -0.22
C THR A 583 -17.37 -17.67 -1.41
N LYS A 584 -17.17 -18.84 -2.01
CA LYS A 584 -18.00 -19.33 -3.11
C LYS A 584 -19.45 -19.55 -2.69
N ALA A 585 -19.69 -20.12 -1.50
CA ALA A 585 -21.05 -20.33 -0.97
C ALA A 585 -21.73 -19.00 -0.59
N GLY A 586 -20.94 -18.01 -0.12
CA GLY A 586 -21.42 -16.67 0.22
C GLY A 586 -21.74 -15.79 -0.98
N GLY A 587 -21.06 -16.03 -2.09
CA GLY A 587 -21.15 -15.23 -3.31
C GLY A 587 -20.60 -13.80 -3.14
N PRO A 588 -20.67 -12.97 -4.20
CA PRO A 588 -20.07 -11.62 -4.21
C PRO A 588 -20.57 -10.67 -3.11
N MET A 589 -21.80 -10.88 -2.63
CA MET A 589 -22.37 -10.03 -1.57
C MET A 589 -21.75 -10.25 -0.19
N LEU A 590 -21.26 -11.47 0.11
CA LEU A 590 -20.65 -11.79 1.39
C LEU A 590 -19.11 -11.79 1.35
N GLU A 591 -18.52 -11.71 0.17
CA GLU A 591 -17.05 -11.76 0.01
C GLU A 591 -16.34 -10.67 0.82
N SER A 592 -16.79 -9.42 0.73
CA SER A 592 -16.21 -8.32 1.52
C SER A 592 -16.36 -8.56 3.02
N VAL A 593 -17.50 -9.06 3.47
CA VAL A 593 -17.78 -9.34 4.90
C VAL A 593 -16.92 -10.51 5.40
N ILE A 594 -16.75 -11.56 4.59
CA ILE A 594 -15.90 -12.70 4.92
C ILE A 594 -14.44 -12.24 5.06
N ASN A 595 -13.95 -11.42 4.12
CA ASN A 595 -12.58 -10.89 4.15
C ASN A 595 -12.34 -9.94 5.34
N GLU A 596 -13.31 -9.08 5.67
CA GLU A 596 -13.28 -8.23 6.86
C GLU A 596 -13.17 -9.07 8.14
N LEU A 597 -14.06 -10.04 8.32
CA LEU A 597 -14.08 -10.92 9.50
C LEU A 597 -12.83 -11.80 9.59
N ALA A 598 -12.26 -12.20 8.47
CA ALA A 598 -11.05 -13.01 8.43
C ALA A 598 -9.80 -12.29 8.94
N VAL A 599 -9.73 -10.96 8.79
CA VAL A 599 -8.59 -10.15 9.25
C VAL A 599 -8.89 -9.35 10.51
N MET A 600 -10.13 -9.35 11.01
CA MET A 600 -10.53 -8.64 12.22
C MET A 600 -9.75 -9.15 13.45
N PRO A 601 -9.18 -8.29 14.31
CA PRO A 601 -8.51 -8.72 15.52
C PRO A 601 -9.49 -9.38 16.48
N LEU A 602 -9.19 -10.60 16.95
CA LEU A 602 -9.93 -11.24 18.02
C LEU A 602 -9.40 -10.74 19.37
N PRO A 603 -10.25 -10.56 20.39
CA PRO A 603 -9.83 -10.10 21.73
C PRO A 603 -9.19 -11.24 22.54
N LEU A 604 -8.16 -11.85 21.98
CA LEU A 604 -7.40 -12.97 22.55
C LEU A 604 -5.93 -12.58 22.63
N PRO A 605 -5.18 -13.05 23.63
CA PRO A 605 -3.74 -12.83 23.67
C PRO A 605 -3.07 -13.53 22.49
N PRO A 606 -1.96 -12.96 21.95
CA PRO A 606 -1.20 -13.58 20.87
C PRO A 606 -0.67 -14.95 21.31
N SER A 607 -0.80 -15.97 20.47
CA SER A 607 -0.29 -17.30 20.79
C SER A 607 1.24 -17.36 20.58
N GLU A 608 1.93 -18.21 21.39
CA GLU A 608 3.38 -18.46 21.23
C GLU A 608 3.75 -18.97 19.82
N ALA A 609 2.84 -19.70 19.15
CA ALA A 609 3.01 -20.15 17.78
C ALA A 609 3.07 -19.00 16.76
N ASP A 610 2.46 -17.87 17.04
CA ASP A 610 2.49 -16.69 16.18
C ASP A 610 3.79 -15.88 16.36
N ALA A 611 4.40 -15.95 17.54
CA ALA A 611 5.70 -15.32 17.83
C ALA A 611 6.86 -16.03 17.10
N ASN A 612 6.80 -17.37 16.92
CA ASN A 612 7.87 -18.17 16.32
C ASN A 612 7.85 -18.14 14.78
N ARG A 613 6.75 -17.81 14.13
CA ARG A 613 6.69 -17.64 12.65
C ARG A 613 7.51 -16.47 12.12
N ASN A 614 7.90 -15.54 12.95
CA ASN A 614 8.82 -14.45 12.60
C ASN A 614 10.28 -14.91 12.39
N THR A 615 10.62 -16.19 12.59
CA THR A 615 11.98 -16.72 12.48
C THR A 615 12.24 -17.63 11.30
N GLY A 616 11.41 -17.64 10.27
CA GLY A 616 11.74 -18.24 8.96
C GLY A 616 11.70 -19.75 8.88
N GLU A 617 11.05 -20.47 9.81
CA GLU A 617 10.94 -21.94 9.76
C GLU A 617 9.68 -22.40 9.03
N SER A 618 9.95 -23.11 7.93
CA SER A 618 9.17 -24.10 7.15
C SER A 618 7.77 -23.72 6.63
N GLN A 619 7.74 -23.47 5.32
CA GLN A 619 6.56 -23.25 4.46
C GLN A 619 5.58 -24.45 4.39
N GLU A 620 5.96 -25.65 4.79
CA GLU A 620 5.11 -26.85 4.70
C GLU A 620 3.98 -26.92 5.74
N GLN A 621 4.08 -26.19 6.85
CA GLN A 621 3.04 -26.19 7.91
C GLN A 621 1.91 -25.17 7.72
N SER A 622 1.99 -24.28 6.72
CA SER A 622 0.99 -23.21 6.51
C SER A 622 -0.25 -23.65 5.72
N ALA A 623 -0.27 -24.84 5.14
CA ALA A 623 -1.37 -25.34 4.31
C ALA A 623 -2.56 -25.93 5.11
N GLN A 624 -2.35 -26.37 6.35
CA GLN A 624 -3.39 -27.01 7.17
C GLN A 624 -4.02 -26.04 8.16
N LEU A 625 -5.29 -26.33 8.55
CA LEU A 625 -5.97 -25.61 9.60
C LEU A 625 -5.18 -25.66 10.90
N ARG A 626 -4.94 -24.51 11.50
CA ARG A 626 -4.20 -24.39 12.75
C ARG A 626 -4.96 -25.00 13.91
N LYS A 627 -4.27 -25.82 14.74
CA LYS A 627 -4.84 -26.31 15.98
C LYS A 627 -5.11 -25.15 16.95
N PRO A 628 -6.34 -25.05 17.48
CA PRO A 628 -6.71 -23.98 18.39
C PRO A 628 -6.06 -24.14 19.76
N THR A 629 -5.78 -23.01 20.42
CA THR A 629 -5.39 -22.96 21.83
C THR A 629 -6.57 -23.28 22.73
N GLN A 630 -6.30 -23.56 24.01
CA GLN A 630 -7.36 -23.77 24.99
C GLN A 630 -8.20 -22.49 25.20
N GLU A 631 -7.57 -21.34 25.18
CA GLU A 631 -8.23 -20.05 25.31
C GLU A 631 -9.17 -19.76 24.13
N GLU A 632 -8.76 -20.08 22.90
CA GLU A 632 -9.61 -19.93 21.72
C GLU A 632 -10.84 -20.86 21.76
N ARG A 633 -10.66 -22.10 22.20
CA ARG A 633 -11.78 -23.04 22.39
C ARG A 633 -12.76 -22.52 23.46
N ARG A 634 -12.25 -22.01 24.56
CA ARG A 634 -13.07 -21.42 25.61
C ARG A 634 -13.83 -20.20 25.09
N TYR A 635 -13.14 -19.31 24.40
CA TYR A 635 -13.73 -18.10 23.80
C TYR A 635 -14.85 -18.44 22.81
N ALA A 636 -14.62 -19.38 21.89
CA ALA A 636 -15.64 -19.84 20.96
C ALA A 636 -16.87 -20.40 21.69
N SER A 637 -16.66 -21.21 22.73
CA SER A 637 -17.75 -21.78 23.55
C SER A 637 -18.54 -20.70 24.28
N GLU A 638 -17.87 -19.69 24.87
CA GLU A 638 -18.53 -18.55 25.51
C GLU A 638 -19.40 -17.75 24.53
N LEU A 639 -18.93 -17.52 23.30
CA LEU A 639 -19.69 -16.82 22.28
C LEU A 639 -20.95 -17.61 21.86
N ILE A 640 -20.84 -18.93 21.68
CA ILE A 640 -21.99 -19.79 21.36
C ILE A 640 -23.03 -19.72 22.47
N VAL A 641 -22.62 -19.82 23.73
CA VAL A 641 -23.55 -19.74 24.87
C VAL A 641 -24.27 -18.40 24.90
N ARG A 642 -23.58 -17.29 24.65
CA ARG A 642 -24.19 -15.95 24.56
C ARG A 642 -25.20 -15.86 23.43
N LEU A 643 -24.92 -16.45 22.25
CA LEU A 643 -25.83 -16.50 21.13
C LEU A 643 -27.09 -17.33 21.44
N LEU A 644 -26.92 -18.50 22.07
CA LEU A 644 -28.02 -19.35 22.50
C LEU A 644 -28.86 -18.69 23.60
N ASP A 645 -28.24 -18.08 24.61
CA ASP A 645 -28.88 -17.32 25.67
C ASP A 645 -29.75 -16.19 25.10
N THR A 646 -29.19 -15.41 24.18
CA THR A 646 -29.93 -14.34 23.46
C THR A 646 -31.11 -14.88 22.69
N GLY A 647 -30.96 -16.03 22.01
CA GLY A 647 -32.03 -16.72 21.29
C GLY A 647 -33.15 -17.20 22.22
N ILE A 648 -32.78 -17.78 23.38
CA ILE A 648 -33.73 -18.25 24.39
C ILE A 648 -34.46 -17.06 24.99
N MET A 649 -33.79 -15.99 25.38
CA MET A 649 -34.43 -14.78 25.93
C MET A 649 -35.47 -14.18 24.98
N ARG A 650 -35.21 -14.19 23.69
CA ARG A 650 -36.18 -13.74 22.67
C ARG A 650 -37.42 -14.63 22.62
N LYS A 651 -37.24 -15.95 22.66
CA LYS A 651 -38.38 -16.90 22.70
C LYS A 651 -39.21 -16.70 23.96
N ILE A 652 -38.56 -16.49 25.12
CA ILE A 652 -39.25 -16.18 26.38
C ILE A 652 -40.05 -14.87 26.24
N GLY A 653 -39.39 -13.79 25.73
CA GLY A 653 -40.08 -12.52 25.55
C GLY A 653 -41.23 -12.56 24.53
N ALA A 654 -41.14 -13.37 23.48
CA ALA A 654 -42.22 -13.59 22.53
C ALA A 654 -43.40 -14.35 23.19
N ALA A 655 -43.08 -15.39 23.94
CA ALA A 655 -44.11 -16.17 24.69
C ALA A 655 -44.79 -15.29 25.76
N GLN A 656 -44.06 -14.47 26.48
CA GLN A 656 -44.60 -13.51 27.46
C GLN A 656 -45.53 -12.48 26.80
N ARG A 657 -45.12 -11.88 25.66
CA ARG A 657 -45.97 -10.94 24.92
C ARG A 657 -47.29 -11.61 24.42
N ARG A 658 -47.16 -12.84 23.91
CA ARG A 658 -48.36 -13.61 23.48
C ARG A 658 -49.25 -13.93 24.65
N MET A 659 -48.68 -14.34 25.79
CA MET A 659 -49.42 -14.63 27.01
C MET A 659 -50.16 -13.40 27.57
N ALA A 660 -49.58 -12.19 27.42
CA ALA A 660 -50.22 -10.94 27.84
C ALA A 660 -51.46 -10.55 26.97
N GLN A 661 -51.56 -11.10 25.77
CA GLN A 661 -52.67 -10.84 24.84
C GLN A 661 -53.83 -11.86 24.97
N LEU A 662 -53.62 -12.94 25.75
CA LEU A 662 -54.61 -14.00 25.92
C LEU A 662 -55.43 -13.78 27.20
N SER A 663 -56.75 -13.96 27.12
CA SER A 663 -57.64 -14.20 28.26
C SER A 663 -57.29 -15.56 28.88
N ASP A 664 -57.53 -15.76 30.20
CA ASP A 664 -57.21 -17.00 30.90
C ASP A 664 -57.74 -18.24 30.19
N GLY A 665 -56.85 -19.25 29.97
CA GLY A 665 -57.23 -20.48 29.28
C GLY A 665 -56.05 -21.46 29.16
N ALA A 666 -56.27 -22.63 28.56
CA ALA A 666 -55.30 -23.71 28.38
C ALA A 666 -54.00 -23.25 27.64
N GLU A 667 -54.13 -22.34 26.68
CA GLU A 667 -52.99 -21.79 25.89
C GLU A 667 -52.02 -20.98 26.78
N LYS A 668 -52.55 -20.28 27.79
CA LYS A 668 -51.73 -19.52 28.76
C LYS A 668 -50.88 -20.43 29.64
N ILE A 669 -51.45 -21.58 30.05
CA ILE A 669 -50.77 -22.62 30.85
C ILE A 669 -49.66 -23.27 30.02
N GLU A 670 -49.96 -23.56 28.75
CA GLU A 670 -48.98 -24.13 27.81
C GLU A 670 -47.77 -23.19 27.60
N LEU A 671 -48.02 -21.89 27.37
CA LEU A 671 -46.97 -20.87 27.25
C LEU A 671 -46.13 -20.73 28.52
N LEU A 672 -46.77 -20.80 29.71
CA LEU A 672 -46.05 -20.83 30.99
C LEU A 672 -45.11 -22.05 31.08
N GLY A 673 -45.59 -23.23 30.68
CA GLY A 673 -44.76 -24.43 30.62
C GLY A 673 -43.59 -24.32 29.64
N GLN A 674 -43.79 -23.66 28.49
CA GLN A 674 -42.75 -23.38 27.54
C GLN A 674 -41.70 -22.41 28.10
N ILE A 675 -42.11 -21.31 28.77
CA ILE A 675 -41.22 -20.36 29.43
C ILE A 675 -40.37 -21.06 30.49
N THR A 676 -40.97 -21.87 31.38
CA THR A 676 -40.23 -22.60 32.41
C THR A 676 -39.18 -23.56 31.85
N LYS A 677 -39.54 -24.27 30.76
CA LYS A 677 -38.58 -25.14 30.06
C LYS A 677 -37.38 -24.33 29.47
N LEU A 678 -37.67 -23.17 28.86
CA LEU A 678 -36.65 -22.30 28.30
C LEU A 678 -35.74 -21.69 29.38
N GLU A 679 -36.30 -21.29 30.55
CA GLU A 679 -35.52 -20.80 31.69
C GLU A 679 -34.63 -21.88 32.30
N THR A 680 -35.10 -23.12 32.37
CA THR A 680 -34.30 -24.26 32.83
C THR A 680 -33.15 -24.54 31.88
N LEU A 681 -33.44 -24.56 30.55
CA LEU A 681 -32.39 -24.72 29.53
C LEU A 681 -31.35 -23.62 29.60
N ARG A 682 -31.78 -22.38 29.84
CA ARG A 682 -30.88 -21.23 30.00
C ARG A 682 -29.93 -21.38 31.20
N LYS A 683 -30.47 -21.79 32.35
CA LYS A 683 -29.64 -22.05 33.56
C LYS A 683 -28.62 -23.16 33.33
N ASP A 684 -29.02 -24.22 32.63
CA ASP A 684 -28.16 -25.35 32.31
C ASP A 684 -26.99 -24.95 31.38
N LEU A 685 -27.29 -24.14 30.35
CA LEU A 685 -26.29 -23.57 29.45
C LEU A 685 -25.29 -22.67 30.17
N GLN A 686 -25.77 -21.80 31.05
CA GLN A 686 -24.91 -20.90 31.81
C GLN A 686 -24.02 -21.67 32.80
N SER A 687 -24.54 -22.70 33.46
CA SER A 687 -23.75 -23.50 34.41
C SER A 687 -22.63 -24.31 33.73
N ARG A 688 -22.82 -24.74 32.48
CA ARG A 688 -21.78 -25.49 31.71
C ARG A 688 -20.55 -24.65 31.38
N VAL A 689 -20.69 -23.36 31.21
CA VAL A 689 -19.58 -22.47 30.80
C VAL A 689 -19.02 -21.67 31.97
N PHE A 690 -19.87 -21.21 32.90
CA PHE A 690 -19.46 -20.38 34.01
C PHE A 690 -19.33 -21.17 35.33
N GLY A 691 -19.81 -22.40 35.39
CA GLY A 691 -19.80 -23.22 36.63
C GLY A 691 -18.45 -23.86 37.00
N ASN A 692 -17.45 -23.85 36.13
CA ASN A 692 -16.12 -24.42 36.40
C ASN A 692 -15.11 -23.45 37.04
N ASN A 693 -15.52 -22.25 37.45
CA ASN A 693 -14.66 -21.26 38.09
C ASN A 693 -14.86 -21.13 39.62
N VAL A 694 -15.55 -22.09 40.26
CA VAL A 694 -15.64 -22.17 41.71
C VAL A 694 -15.28 -23.61 42.12
N ALA A 695 -13.99 -23.90 42.10
CA ALA A 695 -13.34 -24.92 42.90
C ALA A 695 -11.84 -24.59 42.99
#